data_baca537d86e53d8080619f27cc48c097
#
_entry.id   baca537d86e53d8080619f27cc48c097
#
_cell.length_a   1.000
_cell.length_b   1.000
_cell.length_c   1.000
_cell.angle_alpha   90.00
_cell.angle_beta   90.00
_cell.angle_gamma   90.00
#
_symmetry.space_group_name_H-M   'P 1'
#
loop_
_entity.id
_entity.type
_entity.pdbx_description
1 polymer ?
#
loop_
_entity_poly.entity_id
_entity_poly.type
_entity_poly.pdbx_seq_one_letter_code
_entity_poly.pdbx_strand_id
1 'polypeptide(L)'
;MNKSFLLITVILLSAVPAALIHAQGRNPATLYNSGRTAMARESYYDAVESFLEVLRINPSHAEATAALSECYYMISEFDESLSWVRKARSLARGNLGLANLEARVLIALGQLNDASRIIGEVLAREPYNKDALFAQAEMDIARGRAGEAVTRYREAARRYPDDQKLLLSLALVLGSLGQHNEAKSYIDRVLSQHSEDYRVYYYAAYLASRGDRVAEGIRYAERSLYFRSSFDPAKILLAKLRYRQGQFDEAARLADEIIAKKREDTEAWYLKGMAFSRLGRRQDAITVLTGAVGIAPDDEFIRYALEDLLISGTSVEDAARRRWASWHFTRAKDFRARNLSEQALFEYRRGLRLNPYARERADYAELLRLQGFPARTLEELRFMQELGLGNQGIDDIVENYTSRLANALYRRWQLEPLMVTKRHWKVAVFSVASQSGFYHVDASTVGGAFVKDLMIHERNISPMNAELRQSSFSTAFRTAREGGADYFLVLSVTENERDLSLKGELFVGRTGSPAATFSVYRTGPDRLRNAGKNIVDQLSAALPFRSELAARQAAQGLIDKGRADGVKTGNVYDIVKKGRVSIKNDGIGLVYSGGDIIGTIAINEADEEVSAGNLTRNGYYDRIEAGDEVVMQKESSPPVSTQTAADPELRALLRTLR
;
A
#
# COMPACT_ATOMS: atom_id res chain seq x y z
N MET A 1 -3.19 18.79 -74.34
CA MET A 1 -2.08 19.61 -74.90
C MET A 1 -1.18 19.98 -73.74
N ASN A 2 -0.19 19.20 -73.61
CA ASN A 2 1.23 19.48 -73.86
C ASN A 2 2.00 20.01 -72.66
N LYS A 3 3.01 19.21 -72.31
CA LYS A 3 4.33 19.53 -71.75
C LYS A 3 4.43 19.69 -70.25
N SER A 4 4.87 18.59 -69.62
CA SER A 4 5.92 18.54 -68.61
C SER A 4 6.27 17.10 -68.28
N PHE A 5 6.77 16.40 -69.27
CA PHE A 5 7.54 15.18 -69.11
C PHE A 5 8.98 15.60 -69.45
N LEU A 6 9.83 15.82 -68.42
CA LEU A 6 11.30 15.79 -68.45
C LEU A 6 11.85 16.52 -67.20
N LEU A 7 11.98 15.84 -66.08
CA LEU A 7 12.97 16.13 -65.03
C LEU A 7 12.88 15.12 -63.87
N ILE A 8 12.86 13.83 -64.18
CA ILE A 8 13.04 12.75 -63.20
C ILE A 8 13.98 11.71 -63.78
N THR A 9 15.24 12.06 -63.93
CA THR A 9 16.27 11.03 -64.33
C THR A 9 17.70 11.45 -64.00
N VAL A 10 17.98 12.17 -62.91
CA VAL A 10 19.41 12.45 -62.53
C VAL A 10 19.61 12.49 -60.99
N ILE A 11 18.72 11.95 -60.15
CA ILE A 11 19.02 11.81 -58.72
C ILE A 11 18.78 10.36 -58.27
N LEU A 12 19.49 9.43 -58.89
CA LEU A 12 19.44 8.02 -58.48
C LEU A 12 20.84 7.38 -58.57
N LEU A 13 21.90 8.14 -58.23
CA LEU A 13 23.26 7.58 -58.21
C LEU A 13 24.18 8.21 -57.13
N SER A 14 23.66 8.59 -55.96
CA SER A 14 24.55 8.98 -54.86
C SER A 14 24.03 8.67 -53.45
N ALA A 15 23.15 7.72 -53.32
CA ALA A 15 22.58 7.33 -52.02
C ALA A 15 22.82 5.84 -51.66
N VAL A 16 23.99 5.31 -51.97
CA VAL A 16 24.53 4.08 -51.39
C VAL A 16 26.03 4.30 -51.37
N PRO A 17 26.66 4.54 -50.25
CA PRO A 17 26.95 3.56 -49.22
C PRO A 17 27.19 4.15 -47.79
N ALA A 18 26.25 4.83 -47.18
CA ALA A 18 26.44 5.20 -45.78
C ALA A 18 26.00 4.05 -44.82
N ALA A 19 25.12 3.16 -45.26
CA ALA A 19 24.68 1.99 -44.47
C ALA A 19 25.69 0.83 -44.47
N LEU A 20 26.64 0.81 -45.38
CA LEU A 20 27.68 -0.25 -45.47
C LEU A 20 28.96 0.08 -44.67
N ILE A 21 29.14 1.34 -44.25
CA ILE A 21 30.36 1.74 -43.50
C ILE A 21 30.18 1.51 -42.00
N HIS A 22 28.95 1.32 -41.47
CA HIS A 22 28.72 0.97 -40.05
C HIS A 22 28.68 -0.54 -39.76
N ALA A 23 28.83 -1.40 -40.78
CA ALA A 23 28.88 -2.85 -40.62
C ALA A 23 30.32 -3.40 -40.52
N GLN A 24 31.34 -2.54 -40.53
CA GLN A 24 32.72 -2.99 -40.29
C GLN A 24 32.98 -3.16 -38.80
N GLY A 25 32.73 -4.41 -38.29
CA GLY A 25 33.57 -4.95 -37.23
C GLY A 25 33.22 -4.56 -35.78
N ARG A 26 31.99 -4.53 -35.36
CA ARG A 26 31.75 -4.67 -33.91
C ARG A 26 32.05 -6.13 -33.55
N ASN A 27 33.25 -6.38 -33.05
CA ASN A 27 33.68 -7.69 -32.58
C ASN A 27 32.76 -8.10 -31.37
N PRO A 28 32.05 -9.25 -31.43
CA PRO A 28 31.23 -9.73 -30.32
C PRO A 28 31.96 -9.77 -28.98
N ALA A 29 33.25 -10.10 -28.98
CA ALA A 29 34.07 -10.10 -27.77
C ALA A 29 34.25 -8.69 -27.16
N THR A 30 34.42 -7.66 -28.01
CA THR A 30 34.54 -6.27 -27.53
C THR A 30 33.22 -5.79 -26.95
N LEU A 31 32.10 -6.09 -27.59
CA LEU A 31 30.76 -5.76 -27.10
C LEU A 31 30.45 -6.50 -25.80
N TYR A 32 30.82 -7.79 -25.72
CA TYR A 32 30.65 -8.56 -24.47
C TYR A 32 31.44 -7.95 -23.31
N ASN A 33 32.71 -7.58 -23.56
CA ASN A 33 33.54 -6.93 -22.54
C ASN A 33 33.01 -5.54 -22.16
N SER A 34 32.44 -4.79 -23.09
CA SER A 34 31.74 -3.54 -22.81
C SER A 34 30.56 -3.75 -21.86
N GLY A 35 29.70 -4.75 -22.16
CA GLY A 35 28.58 -5.12 -21.28
C GLY A 35 29.02 -5.58 -19.91
N ARG A 36 30.11 -6.38 -19.82
CA ARG A 36 30.69 -6.79 -18.52
C ARG A 36 31.23 -5.59 -17.73
N THR A 37 31.84 -4.61 -18.42
CA THR A 37 32.32 -3.38 -17.80
C THR A 37 31.14 -2.52 -17.27
N ALA A 38 30.09 -2.41 -18.08
CA ALA A 38 28.86 -1.71 -17.67
C ALA A 38 28.21 -2.39 -16.43
N MET A 39 28.12 -3.73 -16.41
CA MET A 39 27.65 -4.48 -15.23
C MET A 39 28.51 -4.18 -13.98
N ALA A 40 29.83 -4.17 -14.12
CA ALA A 40 30.73 -3.87 -13.01
C ALA A 40 30.56 -2.44 -12.47
N ARG A 41 30.07 -1.52 -13.30
CA ARG A 41 29.72 -0.14 -12.93
C ARG A 41 28.27 0.01 -12.47
N GLU A 42 27.50 -1.09 -12.42
CA GLU A 42 26.07 -1.12 -12.09
C GLU A 42 25.19 -0.36 -13.11
N SER A 43 25.70 -0.10 -14.33
CA SER A 43 24.97 0.49 -15.46
C SER A 43 24.25 -0.61 -16.23
N TYR A 44 23.21 -1.20 -15.62
CA TYR A 44 22.59 -2.41 -16.16
C TYR A 44 21.86 -2.19 -17.48
N TYR A 45 21.29 -0.99 -17.73
CA TYR A 45 20.65 -0.67 -19.02
C TYR A 45 21.69 -0.64 -20.18
N ASP A 46 22.86 -0.03 -19.96
CA ASP A 46 23.94 -0.01 -20.94
C ASP A 46 24.50 -1.44 -21.19
N ALA A 47 24.52 -2.25 -20.11
CA ALA A 47 24.92 -3.65 -20.22
C ALA A 47 23.90 -4.46 -21.03
N VAL A 48 22.59 -4.25 -20.83
CA VAL A 48 21.51 -4.89 -21.61
C VAL A 48 21.69 -4.56 -23.09
N GLU A 49 21.86 -3.28 -23.46
CA GLU A 49 22.08 -2.89 -24.85
C GLU A 49 23.29 -3.60 -25.47
N SER A 50 24.43 -3.61 -24.76
CA SER A 50 25.66 -4.26 -25.20
C SER A 50 25.46 -5.77 -25.41
N PHE A 51 24.80 -6.49 -24.49
CA PHE A 51 24.59 -7.92 -24.65
C PHE A 51 23.55 -8.26 -25.70
N LEU A 52 22.51 -7.45 -25.89
CA LEU A 52 21.56 -7.63 -27.00
C LEU A 52 22.27 -7.51 -28.36
N GLU A 53 23.21 -6.57 -28.49
CA GLU A 53 23.98 -6.44 -29.72
C GLU A 53 24.93 -7.64 -29.93
N VAL A 54 25.53 -8.22 -28.86
CA VAL A 54 26.26 -9.50 -28.96
C VAL A 54 25.35 -10.59 -29.50
N LEU A 55 24.14 -10.72 -28.96
CA LEU A 55 23.19 -11.77 -29.33
C LEU A 55 22.58 -11.56 -30.71
N ARG A 56 22.57 -10.33 -31.24
CA ARG A 56 22.20 -10.04 -32.62
C ARG A 56 23.23 -10.61 -33.61
N ILE A 57 24.52 -10.57 -33.22
CA ILE A 57 25.60 -11.12 -34.03
C ILE A 57 25.74 -12.63 -33.84
N ASN A 58 25.68 -13.10 -32.61
CA ASN A 58 25.78 -14.53 -32.24
C ASN A 58 24.61 -14.92 -31.28
N PRO A 59 23.47 -15.38 -31.81
CA PRO A 59 22.31 -15.76 -31.01
C PRO A 59 22.51 -16.91 -30.00
N SER A 60 23.59 -17.69 -30.15
CA SER A 60 23.96 -18.82 -29.30
C SER A 60 25.08 -18.51 -28.30
N HIS A 61 25.43 -17.23 -28.11
CA HIS A 61 26.44 -16.84 -27.12
C HIS A 61 25.91 -17.04 -25.68
N ALA A 62 26.27 -18.17 -25.07
CA ALA A 62 25.69 -18.61 -23.78
C ALA A 62 25.99 -17.62 -22.65
N GLU A 63 27.23 -17.11 -22.56
CA GLU A 63 27.66 -16.18 -21.52
C GLU A 63 26.94 -14.83 -21.62
N ALA A 64 26.73 -14.31 -22.85
CA ALA A 64 25.98 -13.07 -23.05
C ALA A 64 24.49 -13.25 -22.70
N THR A 65 23.92 -14.42 -23.04
CA THR A 65 22.55 -14.78 -22.69
C THR A 65 22.36 -14.85 -21.15
N ALA A 66 23.33 -15.44 -20.46
CA ALA A 66 23.35 -15.52 -18.99
C ALA A 66 23.47 -14.12 -18.34
N ALA A 67 24.43 -13.33 -18.82
CA ALA A 67 24.68 -11.97 -18.32
C ALA A 67 23.48 -11.04 -18.57
N LEU A 68 22.80 -11.20 -19.71
CA LEU A 68 21.57 -10.45 -20.01
C LEU A 68 20.44 -10.79 -19.04
N SER A 69 20.25 -12.08 -18.70
CA SER A 69 19.29 -12.48 -17.66
C SER A 69 19.61 -11.86 -16.30
N GLU A 70 20.91 -11.81 -15.96
CA GLU A 70 21.35 -11.20 -14.70
C GLU A 70 21.07 -9.69 -14.68
N CYS A 71 21.33 -8.98 -15.80
CA CYS A 71 20.98 -7.56 -15.91
C CYS A 71 19.48 -7.32 -15.73
N TYR A 72 18.62 -8.07 -16.40
CA TYR A 72 17.16 -7.97 -16.23
C TYR A 72 16.72 -8.27 -14.81
N TYR A 73 17.34 -9.25 -14.15
CA TYR A 73 17.08 -9.50 -12.73
C TYR A 73 17.44 -8.29 -11.85
N MET A 74 18.56 -7.62 -12.13
CA MET A 74 19.02 -6.47 -11.35
C MET A 74 18.15 -5.23 -11.54
N ILE A 75 17.58 -5.03 -12.72
CA ILE A 75 16.61 -3.95 -12.98
C ILE A 75 15.15 -4.36 -12.66
N SER A 76 14.97 -5.52 -12.02
CA SER A 76 13.67 -6.06 -11.59
C SER A 76 12.69 -6.42 -12.74
N GLU A 77 13.18 -6.60 -13.95
CA GLU A 77 12.41 -7.13 -15.08
C GLU A 77 12.46 -8.67 -15.06
N PHE A 78 11.67 -9.25 -14.15
CA PHE A 78 11.81 -10.69 -13.81
C PHE A 78 11.29 -11.62 -14.90
N ASP A 79 10.25 -11.23 -15.65
CA ASP A 79 9.71 -12.05 -16.74
C ASP A 79 10.73 -12.18 -17.88
N GLU A 80 11.37 -11.07 -18.27
CA GLU A 80 12.46 -11.04 -19.22
C GLU A 80 13.64 -11.86 -18.72
N SER A 81 14.03 -11.64 -17.46
CA SER A 81 15.10 -12.40 -16.82
C SER A 81 14.82 -13.92 -16.89
N LEU A 82 13.58 -14.34 -16.58
CA LEU A 82 13.19 -15.76 -16.65
C LEU A 82 13.32 -16.32 -18.07
N SER A 83 12.87 -15.56 -19.06
CA SER A 83 12.96 -15.95 -20.47
C SER A 83 14.43 -16.18 -20.88
N TRP A 84 15.31 -15.23 -20.52
CA TRP A 84 16.72 -15.30 -20.89
C TRP A 84 17.48 -16.37 -20.10
N VAL A 85 17.23 -16.59 -18.79
CA VAL A 85 17.92 -17.66 -18.06
C VAL A 85 17.52 -19.04 -18.57
N ARG A 86 16.28 -19.25 -18.95
CA ARG A 86 15.83 -20.51 -19.56
C ARG A 86 16.52 -20.76 -20.89
N LYS A 87 16.68 -19.72 -21.72
CA LYS A 87 17.46 -19.81 -22.95
C LYS A 87 18.93 -20.13 -22.65
N ALA A 88 19.56 -19.46 -21.67
CA ALA A 88 20.94 -19.73 -21.27
C ALA A 88 21.11 -21.18 -20.79
N ARG A 89 20.17 -21.71 -19.99
CA ARG A 89 20.18 -23.11 -19.54
C ARG A 89 20.02 -24.12 -20.69
N SER A 90 19.29 -23.77 -21.73
CA SER A 90 19.20 -24.63 -22.93
C SER A 90 20.52 -24.70 -23.72
N LEU A 91 21.29 -23.61 -23.70
CA LEU A 91 22.60 -23.53 -24.35
C LEU A 91 23.72 -24.17 -23.52
N ALA A 92 23.65 -24.04 -22.18
CA ALA A 92 24.62 -24.58 -21.22
C ALA A 92 23.97 -25.55 -20.25
N ARG A 93 23.59 -26.73 -20.75
CA ARG A 93 22.91 -27.79 -19.98
C ARG A 93 23.77 -28.25 -18.82
N GLY A 94 23.17 -28.37 -17.63
CA GLY A 94 23.85 -28.84 -16.42
C GLY A 94 24.61 -27.77 -15.63
N ASN A 95 24.62 -26.52 -16.08
CA ASN A 95 25.21 -25.41 -15.33
C ASN A 95 24.37 -25.07 -14.10
N LEU A 96 24.89 -25.38 -12.91
CA LEU A 96 24.19 -25.15 -11.63
C LEU A 96 24.07 -23.67 -11.28
N GLY A 97 25.00 -22.82 -11.73
CA GLY A 97 24.89 -21.36 -11.55
C GLY A 97 23.66 -20.78 -12.25
N LEU A 98 23.37 -21.25 -13.48
CA LEU A 98 22.16 -20.84 -14.20
C LEU A 98 20.88 -21.41 -13.56
N ALA A 99 20.95 -22.60 -12.98
CA ALA A 99 19.83 -23.15 -12.22
C ALA A 99 19.53 -22.31 -10.95
N ASN A 100 20.57 -21.89 -10.25
CA ASN A 100 20.43 -20.99 -9.10
C ASN A 100 19.88 -19.62 -9.50
N LEU A 101 20.30 -19.06 -10.63
CA LEU A 101 19.76 -17.82 -11.15
C LEU A 101 18.27 -17.96 -11.48
N GLU A 102 17.86 -19.05 -12.20
CA GLU A 102 16.46 -19.30 -12.49
C GLU A 102 15.63 -19.45 -11.19
N ALA A 103 16.14 -20.20 -10.20
CA ALA A 103 15.44 -20.34 -8.91
C ALA A 103 15.21 -18.98 -8.25
N ARG A 104 16.19 -18.08 -8.26
CA ARG A 104 16.06 -16.73 -7.70
C ARG A 104 15.08 -15.85 -8.46
N VAL A 105 15.07 -15.93 -9.78
CA VAL A 105 14.08 -15.23 -10.63
C VAL A 105 12.67 -15.73 -10.31
N LEU A 106 12.48 -17.05 -10.18
CA LEU A 106 11.21 -17.66 -9.81
C LEU A 106 10.74 -17.24 -8.40
N ILE A 107 11.67 -17.11 -7.44
CA ILE A 107 11.35 -16.57 -6.10
C ILE A 107 10.88 -15.11 -6.20
N ALA A 108 11.52 -14.30 -7.05
CA ALA A 108 11.13 -12.91 -7.27
C ALA A 108 9.73 -12.79 -7.89
N LEU A 109 9.39 -13.70 -8.82
CA LEU A 109 8.05 -13.82 -9.43
C LEU A 109 7.00 -14.47 -8.51
N GLY A 110 7.37 -14.95 -7.32
CA GLY A 110 6.47 -15.67 -6.43
C GLY A 110 6.14 -17.10 -6.85
N GLN A 111 6.81 -17.65 -7.86
CA GLN A 111 6.64 -19.03 -8.35
C GLN A 111 7.43 -20.01 -7.46
N LEU A 112 7.07 -20.07 -6.16
CA LEU A 112 7.86 -20.71 -5.11
C LEU A 112 7.95 -22.24 -5.25
N ASN A 113 6.97 -22.89 -5.88
CA ASN A 113 6.99 -24.32 -6.09
C ASN A 113 8.03 -24.73 -7.15
N ASP A 114 8.10 -23.97 -8.26
CA ASP A 114 9.10 -24.21 -9.30
C ASP A 114 10.50 -23.90 -8.81
N ALA A 115 10.66 -22.80 -8.05
CA ALA A 115 11.92 -22.47 -7.39
C ALA A 115 12.38 -23.60 -6.46
N SER A 116 11.48 -24.13 -5.62
CA SER A 116 11.77 -25.23 -4.70
C SER A 116 12.26 -26.49 -5.40
N ARG A 117 11.64 -26.83 -6.53
CA ARG A 117 12.06 -27.97 -7.35
C ARG A 117 13.48 -27.79 -7.88
N ILE A 118 13.78 -26.63 -8.47
CA ILE A 118 15.12 -26.34 -9.03
C ILE A 118 16.19 -26.33 -7.92
N ILE A 119 15.91 -25.70 -6.78
CA ILE A 119 16.81 -25.70 -5.63
C ILE A 119 17.09 -27.13 -5.16
N GLY A 120 16.05 -27.98 -5.08
CA GLY A 120 16.18 -29.39 -4.74
C GLY A 120 17.07 -30.16 -5.72
N GLU A 121 16.93 -29.91 -7.02
CA GLU A 121 17.79 -30.52 -8.07
C GLU A 121 19.27 -30.12 -7.91
N VAL A 122 19.53 -28.86 -7.57
CA VAL A 122 20.92 -28.38 -7.33
C VAL A 122 21.51 -29.01 -6.08
N LEU A 123 20.76 -29.01 -4.97
CA LEU A 123 21.23 -29.56 -3.68
C LEU A 123 21.37 -31.08 -3.69
N ALA A 124 20.62 -31.79 -4.55
CA ALA A 124 20.80 -33.22 -4.75
C ALA A 124 22.14 -33.57 -5.43
N ARG A 125 22.67 -32.66 -6.27
CA ARG A 125 23.98 -32.81 -6.92
C ARG A 125 25.13 -32.26 -6.07
N GLU A 126 24.90 -31.10 -5.46
CA GLU A 126 25.85 -30.37 -4.61
C GLU A 126 25.16 -30.00 -3.31
N PRO A 127 25.15 -30.86 -2.27
CA PRO A 127 24.43 -30.62 -1.01
C PRO A 127 24.86 -29.34 -0.27
N TYR A 128 26.03 -28.81 -0.60
CA TYR A 128 26.58 -27.61 0.01
C TYR A 128 26.74 -26.47 -0.98
N ASN A 129 26.00 -26.50 -2.09
CA ASN A 129 26.01 -25.39 -3.04
C ASN A 129 25.51 -24.11 -2.36
N LYS A 130 26.44 -23.17 -2.20
CA LYS A 130 26.20 -21.92 -1.44
C LYS A 130 25.02 -21.13 -1.98
N ASP A 131 24.96 -20.94 -3.32
CA ASP A 131 23.89 -20.14 -3.94
C ASP A 131 22.53 -20.80 -3.81
N ALA A 132 22.46 -22.13 -3.86
CA ALA A 132 21.22 -22.87 -3.61
C ALA A 132 20.74 -22.75 -2.16
N LEU A 133 21.66 -22.78 -1.19
CA LEU A 133 21.33 -22.54 0.23
C LEU A 133 20.83 -21.10 0.47
N PHE A 134 21.42 -20.11 -0.20
CA PHE A 134 20.91 -18.75 -0.19
C PHE A 134 19.50 -18.66 -0.79
N ALA A 135 19.29 -19.24 -1.98
CA ALA A 135 17.99 -19.25 -2.62
C ALA A 135 16.92 -19.94 -1.75
N GLN A 136 17.29 -20.98 -1.02
CA GLN A 136 16.40 -21.65 -0.06
C GLN A 136 15.99 -20.73 1.09
N ALA A 137 16.95 -19.97 1.66
CA ALA A 137 16.65 -19.00 2.72
C ALA A 137 15.81 -17.83 2.18
N GLU A 138 16.10 -17.30 0.98
CA GLU A 138 15.28 -16.28 0.31
C GLU A 138 13.85 -16.77 0.05
N MET A 139 13.67 -18.04 -0.30
CA MET A 139 12.35 -18.66 -0.46
C MET A 139 11.59 -18.74 0.87
N ASP A 140 12.27 -19.04 2.00
CA ASP A 140 11.63 -19.05 3.31
C ASP A 140 11.17 -17.64 3.71
N ILE A 141 11.98 -16.61 3.40
CA ILE A 141 11.58 -15.20 3.58
C ILE A 141 10.36 -14.86 2.71
N ALA A 142 10.35 -15.29 1.45
CA ALA A 142 9.21 -15.06 0.54
C ALA A 142 7.92 -15.75 1.02
N ARG A 143 8.04 -16.83 1.78
CA ARG A 143 6.92 -17.53 2.45
C ARG A 143 6.53 -16.91 3.80
N GLY A 144 7.15 -15.81 4.21
CA GLY A 144 6.94 -15.19 5.53
C GLY A 144 7.59 -15.95 6.69
N ARG A 145 8.51 -16.88 6.43
CA ARG A 145 9.18 -17.73 7.41
C ARG A 145 10.60 -17.26 7.70
N ALA A 146 10.75 -15.98 8.02
CA ALA A 146 12.06 -15.36 8.24
C ALA A 146 12.88 -16.05 9.35
N GLY A 147 12.25 -16.63 10.39
CA GLY A 147 12.91 -17.41 11.42
C GLY A 147 13.60 -18.67 10.90
N GLU A 148 12.99 -19.38 9.93
CA GLU A 148 13.61 -20.53 9.27
C GLU A 148 14.82 -20.09 8.42
N ALA A 149 14.70 -18.96 7.73
CA ALA A 149 15.80 -18.38 6.97
C ALA A 149 17.02 -18.05 7.89
N VAL A 150 16.77 -17.47 9.07
CA VAL A 150 17.83 -17.22 10.07
C VAL A 150 18.53 -18.52 10.45
N THR A 151 17.79 -19.60 10.71
CA THR A 151 18.37 -20.90 11.06
C THR A 151 19.28 -21.42 9.96
N ARG A 152 18.83 -21.36 8.70
CA ARG A 152 19.62 -21.76 7.53
C ARG A 152 20.88 -20.92 7.34
N TYR A 153 20.74 -19.60 7.47
CA TYR A 153 21.90 -18.70 7.38
C TYR A 153 22.90 -18.92 8.51
N ARG A 154 22.46 -19.20 9.74
CA ARG A 154 23.34 -19.55 10.85
C ARG A 154 24.09 -20.87 10.62
N GLU A 155 23.43 -21.90 10.08
CA GLU A 155 24.07 -23.15 9.70
C GLU A 155 25.13 -22.93 8.61
N ALA A 156 24.79 -22.15 7.59
CA ALA A 156 25.74 -21.80 6.54
C ALA A 156 26.91 -20.97 7.07
N ALA A 157 26.70 -20.04 8.02
CA ALA A 157 27.74 -19.21 8.63
C ALA A 157 28.72 -20.01 9.49
N ARG A 158 28.32 -21.15 10.07
CA ARG A 158 29.24 -22.08 10.73
C ARG A 158 30.25 -22.69 9.75
N ARG A 159 29.83 -22.91 8.51
CA ARG A 159 30.65 -23.51 7.47
C ARG A 159 31.47 -22.48 6.69
N TYR A 160 30.90 -21.29 6.48
CA TYR A 160 31.51 -20.19 5.77
C TYR A 160 31.59 -18.94 6.67
N PRO A 161 32.43 -18.98 7.73
CA PRO A 161 32.37 -17.98 8.79
C PRO A 161 32.73 -16.57 8.34
N ASP A 162 33.51 -16.42 7.27
CA ASP A 162 34.02 -15.13 6.81
C ASP A 162 33.38 -14.71 5.46
N ASP A 163 32.29 -15.38 5.05
CA ASP A 163 31.58 -14.99 3.85
C ASP A 163 30.78 -13.70 4.08
N GLN A 164 31.25 -12.61 3.51
CA GLN A 164 30.67 -11.27 3.64
C GLN A 164 29.17 -11.25 3.29
N LYS A 165 28.80 -11.84 2.14
CA LYS A 165 27.43 -11.86 1.67
C LYS A 165 26.49 -12.59 2.64
N LEU A 166 26.96 -13.73 3.16
CA LEU A 166 26.23 -14.54 4.11
C LEU A 166 25.99 -13.78 5.42
N LEU A 167 27.05 -13.18 5.98
CA LEU A 167 26.96 -12.42 7.23
C LEU A 167 26.05 -11.20 7.08
N LEU A 168 26.12 -10.49 5.94
CA LEU A 168 25.24 -9.37 5.65
C LEU A 168 23.77 -9.83 5.46
N SER A 169 23.53 -10.95 4.75
CA SER A 169 22.19 -11.51 4.62
C SER A 169 21.58 -11.87 5.96
N LEU A 170 22.35 -12.55 6.80
CA LEU A 170 21.93 -12.91 8.17
C LEU A 170 21.62 -11.66 9.01
N ALA A 171 22.49 -10.64 8.95
CA ALA A 171 22.27 -9.39 9.67
C ALA A 171 21.00 -8.67 9.22
N LEU A 172 20.70 -8.64 7.90
CA LEU A 172 19.49 -8.02 7.36
C LEU A 172 18.23 -8.75 7.83
N VAL A 173 18.22 -10.09 7.79
CA VAL A 173 17.07 -10.87 8.25
C VAL A 173 16.86 -10.73 9.76
N LEU A 174 17.92 -10.77 10.55
CA LEU A 174 17.86 -10.51 12.01
C LEU A 174 17.30 -9.10 12.30
N GLY A 175 17.75 -8.10 11.55
CA GLY A 175 17.26 -6.73 11.66
C GLY A 175 15.77 -6.61 11.36
N SER A 176 15.26 -7.34 10.35
CA SER A 176 13.83 -7.37 10.01
C SER A 176 12.97 -8.05 11.09
N LEU A 177 13.56 -8.97 11.85
CA LEU A 177 12.91 -9.62 12.99
C LEU A 177 13.05 -8.83 14.32
N GLY A 178 13.62 -7.62 14.27
CA GLY A 178 13.84 -6.79 15.46
C GLY A 178 15.03 -7.22 16.33
N GLN A 179 15.83 -8.21 15.91
CA GLN A 179 17.00 -8.70 16.63
C GLN A 179 18.23 -7.82 16.35
N HIS A 180 18.09 -6.50 16.62
CA HIS A 180 19.04 -5.46 16.20
C HIS A 180 20.45 -5.62 16.81
N ASN A 181 20.57 -6.12 18.05
CA ASN A 181 21.87 -6.30 18.70
C ASN A 181 22.66 -7.42 18.04
N GLU A 182 22.01 -8.54 17.73
CA GLU A 182 22.65 -9.65 17.04
C GLU A 182 23.00 -9.27 15.60
N ALA A 183 22.08 -8.60 14.89
CA ALA A 183 22.35 -8.06 13.55
C ALA A 183 23.61 -7.18 13.55
N LYS A 184 23.74 -6.30 14.57
CA LYS A 184 24.90 -5.43 14.70
C LYS A 184 26.21 -6.24 14.87
N SER A 185 26.21 -7.31 15.65
CA SER A 185 27.42 -8.12 15.86
C SER A 185 27.97 -8.72 14.55
N TYR A 186 27.06 -9.12 13.64
CA TYR A 186 27.48 -9.60 12.33
C TYR A 186 28.01 -8.46 11.44
N ILE A 187 27.37 -7.29 11.47
CA ILE A 187 27.87 -6.10 10.76
C ILE A 187 29.26 -5.69 11.26
N ASP A 188 29.48 -5.61 12.58
CA ASP A 188 30.75 -5.24 13.17
C ASP A 188 31.86 -6.24 12.75
N ARG A 189 31.53 -7.53 12.65
CA ARG A 189 32.46 -8.55 12.14
C ARG A 189 32.81 -8.30 10.67
N VAL A 190 31.84 -8.03 9.82
CA VAL A 190 32.09 -7.73 8.40
C VAL A 190 32.90 -6.45 8.26
N LEU A 191 32.60 -5.40 9.02
CA LEU A 191 33.34 -4.11 9.00
C LEU A 191 34.79 -4.29 9.45
N SER A 192 35.09 -5.22 10.40
CA SER A 192 36.45 -5.49 10.84
C SER A 192 37.31 -6.11 9.74
N GLN A 193 36.70 -6.85 8.80
CA GLN A 193 37.39 -7.52 7.70
C GLN A 193 37.40 -6.68 6.41
N HIS A 194 36.38 -5.85 6.21
CA HIS A 194 36.13 -5.07 5.00
C HIS A 194 35.91 -3.59 5.33
N SER A 195 36.90 -2.97 5.98
CA SER A 195 36.84 -1.61 6.54
C SER A 195 36.75 -0.49 5.50
N GLU A 196 36.98 -0.78 4.21
CA GLU A 196 36.92 0.19 3.10
C GLU A 196 35.77 -0.08 2.11
N ASP A 197 34.99 -1.14 2.35
CA ASP A 197 33.86 -1.46 1.46
C ASP A 197 32.66 -0.55 1.74
N TYR A 198 32.41 0.39 0.82
CA TYR A 198 31.31 1.34 0.91
C TYR A 198 29.93 0.66 1.02
N ARG A 199 29.75 -0.55 0.44
CA ARG A 199 28.48 -1.29 0.52
C ARG A 199 28.21 -1.78 1.93
N VAL A 200 29.23 -2.27 2.62
CA VAL A 200 29.08 -2.72 4.01
C VAL A 200 28.62 -1.58 4.90
N TYR A 201 29.18 -0.38 4.73
CA TYR A 201 28.72 0.82 5.43
C TYR A 201 27.28 1.20 5.09
N TYR A 202 26.86 1.02 3.85
CA TYR A 202 25.47 1.25 3.46
C TYR A 202 24.51 0.30 4.18
N TYR A 203 24.80 -1.01 4.24
CA TYR A 203 23.98 -1.97 4.98
C TYR A 203 24.02 -1.74 6.50
N ALA A 204 25.16 -1.31 7.03
CA ALA A 204 25.28 -0.90 8.42
C ALA A 204 24.40 0.32 8.73
N ALA A 205 24.37 1.32 7.84
CA ALA A 205 23.50 2.49 7.95
C ALA A 205 22.02 2.10 7.95
N TYR A 206 21.62 1.22 7.03
CA TYR A 206 20.25 0.72 6.94
C TYR A 206 19.86 -0.01 8.24
N LEU A 207 20.68 -0.94 8.73
CA LEU A 207 20.38 -1.71 9.94
C LEU A 207 20.38 -0.84 11.22
N ALA A 208 21.27 0.14 11.30
CA ALA A 208 21.24 1.11 12.40
C ALA A 208 19.93 1.90 12.41
N SER A 209 19.47 2.29 11.23
CA SER A 209 18.22 3.04 11.07
C SER A 209 16.97 2.21 11.43
N ARG A 210 16.96 0.92 11.13
CA ARG A 210 15.89 -0.02 11.53
C ARG A 210 15.84 -0.25 13.05
N GLY A 211 16.98 -0.18 13.71
CA GLY A 211 17.11 -0.26 15.18
C GLY A 211 16.91 1.09 15.89
N ASP A 212 16.33 2.09 15.23
CA ASP A 212 16.11 3.45 15.72
C ASP A 212 17.39 4.22 16.12
N ARG A 213 18.54 3.75 15.66
CA ARG A 213 19.86 4.37 15.89
C ARG A 213 20.21 5.33 14.74
N VAL A 214 19.34 6.34 14.54
CA VAL A 214 19.41 7.25 13.38
C VAL A 214 20.76 7.95 13.28
N ALA A 215 21.32 8.45 14.39
CA ALA A 215 22.63 9.13 14.40
C ALA A 215 23.79 8.19 13.99
N GLU A 216 23.74 6.92 14.39
CA GLU A 216 24.70 5.90 13.96
C GLU A 216 24.56 5.60 12.47
N GLY A 217 23.30 5.48 11.99
CA GLY A 217 22.98 5.29 10.58
C GLY A 217 23.52 6.41 9.70
N ILE A 218 23.40 7.66 10.13
CA ILE A 218 23.96 8.83 9.42
C ILE A 218 25.48 8.68 9.28
N ARG A 219 26.20 8.38 10.38
CA ARG A 219 27.67 8.21 10.34
C ARG A 219 28.08 7.10 9.36
N TYR A 220 27.36 5.99 9.35
CA TYR A 220 27.65 4.91 8.41
C TYR A 220 27.34 5.32 6.95
N ALA A 221 26.23 6.00 6.69
CA ALA A 221 25.91 6.48 5.35
C ALA A 221 26.95 7.50 4.84
N GLU A 222 27.40 8.43 5.68
CA GLU A 222 28.48 9.36 5.37
C GLU A 222 29.80 8.62 5.10
N ARG A 223 30.10 7.57 5.86
CA ARG A 223 31.31 6.76 5.63
C ARG A 223 31.24 5.98 4.31
N SER A 224 30.06 5.46 3.94
CA SER A 224 29.83 4.87 2.64
C SER A 224 30.13 5.86 1.51
N LEU A 225 29.63 7.09 1.61
CA LEU A 225 29.86 8.16 0.62
C LEU A 225 31.29 8.69 0.62
N TYR A 226 31.99 8.62 1.73
CA TYR A 226 33.43 8.93 1.80
C TYR A 226 34.25 7.99 0.90
N PHE A 227 33.97 6.67 0.92
CA PHE A 227 34.64 5.73 0.07
C PHE A 227 34.13 5.77 -1.38
N ARG A 228 32.84 6.05 -1.60
CA ARG A 228 32.26 6.18 -2.93
C ARG A 228 31.19 7.28 -2.97
N SER A 229 31.60 8.51 -3.28
CA SER A 229 30.73 9.69 -3.31
C SER A 229 29.59 9.62 -4.34
N SER A 230 29.76 8.78 -5.38
CA SER A 230 28.77 8.57 -6.45
C SER A 230 27.76 7.46 -6.14
N PHE A 231 27.77 6.87 -4.95
CA PHE A 231 26.89 5.78 -4.59
C PHE A 231 25.50 6.30 -4.17
N ASP A 232 24.62 6.42 -5.14
CA ASP A 232 23.28 6.99 -4.97
C ASP A 232 22.41 6.28 -3.90
N PRO A 233 22.46 4.93 -3.72
CA PRO A 233 21.73 4.28 -2.62
C PRO A 233 22.10 4.78 -1.22
N ALA A 234 23.39 5.07 -0.96
CA ALA A 234 23.80 5.64 0.33
C ALA A 234 23.38 7.12 0.44
N LYS A 235 23.37 7.85 -0.67
CA LYS A 235 22.97 9.26 -0.68
C LYS A 235 21.47 9.41 -0.38
N ILE A 236 20.60 8.62 -1.01
CA ILE A 236 19.17 8.64 -0.72
C ILE A 236 18.87 8.18 0.70
N LEU A 237 19.58 7.15 1.20
CA LEU A 237 19.45 6.70 2.59
C LEU A 237 19.86 7.80 3.57
N LEU A 238 20.99 8.50 3.33
CA LEU A 238 21.43 9.64 4.14
C LEU A 238 20.37 10.75 4.14
N ALA A 239 19.81 11.08 2.99
CA ALA A 239 18.76 12.09 2.87
C ALA A 239 17.51 11.73 3.69
N LYS A 240 17.08 10.46 3.67
CA LYS A 240 15.97 9.96 4.49
C LYS A 240 16.28 9.98 5.98
N LEU A 241 17.50 9.66 6.37
CA LEU A 241 17.94 9.71 7.76
C LEU A 241 18.01 11.16 8.27
N ARG A 242 18.46 12.11 7.45
CA ARG A 242 18.41 13.56 7.73
C ARG A 242 16.95 14.02 7.88
N TYR A 243 16.05 13.56 7.00
CA TYR A 243 14.62 13.83 7.14
C TYR A 243 14.06 13.31 8.47
N ARG A 244 14.37 12.08 8.87
CA ARG A 244 13.94 11.50 10.16
C ARG A 244 14.50 12.27 11.37
N GLN A 245 15.69 12.83 11.24
CA GLN A 245 16.31 13.67 12.27
C GLN A 245 15.72 15.09 12.34
N GLY A 246 14.82 15.45 11.40
CA GLY A 246 14.22 16.79 11.30
C GLY A 246 15.08 17.81 10.53
N GLN A 247 16.16 17.36 9.89
CA GLN A 247 17.05 18.19 9.07
C GLN A 247 16.52 18.26 7.63
N PHE A 248 15.34 18.88 7.46
CA PHE A 248 14.60 18.84 6.21
C PHE A 248 15.29 19.61 5.06
N ASP A 249 15.98 20.72 5.35
CA ASP A 249 16.73 21.46 4.31
C ASP A 249 17.86 20.61 3.74
N GLU A 250 18.59 19.89 4.60
CA GLU A 250 19.66 19.00 4.17
C GLU A 250 19.13 17.78 3.39
N ALA A 251 18.00 17.21 3.83
CA ALA A 251 17.31 16.16 3.11
C ALA A 251 16.89 16.60 1.70
N ALA A 252 16.32 17.80 1.56
CA ALA A 252 15.94 18.38 0.28
C ALA A 252 17.15 18.65 -0.63
N ARG A 253 18.26 19.14 -0.08
CA ARG A 253 19.50 19.38 -0.81
C ARG A 253 20.11 18.09 -1.37
N LEU A 254 20.17 17.04 -0.56
CA LEU A 254 20.65 15.72 -1.01
C LEU A 254 19.75 15.11 -2.08
N ALA A 255 18.44 15.27 -1.96
CA ALA A 255 17.48 14.86 -2.98
C ALA A 255 17.68 15.62 -4.29
N ASP A 256 17.96 16.93 -4.24
CA ASP A 256 18.27 17.74 -5.43
C ASP A 256 19.51 17.23 -6.18
N GLU A 257 20.55 16.82 -5.46
CA GLU A 257 21.75 16.26 -6.09
C GLU A 257 21.46 14.96 -6.83
N ILE A 258 20.51 14.14 -6.36
CA ILE A 258 20.07 12.92 -7.03
C ILE A 258 19.25 13.28 -8.27
N ILE A 259 18.26 14.18 -8.12
CA ILE A 259 17.38 14.64 -9.21
C ILE A 259 18.21 15.28 -10.35
N ALA A 260 19.25 16.03 -10.02
CA ALA A 260 20.13 16.65 -11.02
C ALA A 260 20.84 15.64 -11.92
N LYS A 261 21.14 14.44 -11.40
CA LYS A 261 21.76 13.35 -12.17
C LYS A 261 20.72 12.46 -12.86
N LYS A 262 19.60 12.18 -12.16
CA LYS A 262 18.57 11.24 -12.56
C LYS A 262 17.19 11.89 -12.35
N ARG A 263 16.71 12.56 -13.39
CA ARG A 263 15.46 13.34 -13.33
C ARG A 263 14.21 12.49 -13.09
N GLU A 264 14.24 11.22 -13.45
CA GLU A 264 13.16 10.25 -13.27
C GLU A 264 13.17 9.55 -11.91
N ASP A 265 14.05 9.92 -10.98
CA ASP A 265 14.11 9.35 -9.64
C ASP A 265 12.94 9.87 -8.78
N THR A 266 11.82 9.16 -8.84
CA THR A 266 10.58 9.56 -8.16
C THR A 266 10.70 9.56 -6.63
N GLU A 267 11.55 8.69 -6.09
CA GLU A 267 11.83 8.61 -4.65
C GLU A 267 12.49 9.89 -4.14
N ALA A 268 13.47 10.42 -4.89
CA ALA A 268 14.12 11.69 -4.57
C ALA A 268 13.17 12.89 -4.71
N TRP A 269 12.32 12.91 -5.75
CA TRP A 269 11.29 13.92 -5.91
C TRP A 269 10.31 13.90 -4.75
N TYR A 270 9.81 12.74 -4.36
CA TYR A 270 8.90 12.59 -3.23
C TYR A 270 9.53 13.08 -1.93
N LEU A 271 10.76 12.62 -1.62
CA LEU A 271 11.50 13.04 -0.44
C LEU A 271 11.65 14.57 -0.35
N LYS A 272 12.03 15.23 -1.47
CA LYS A 272 12.13 16.68 -1.55
C LYS A 272 10.80 17.36 -1.28
N GLY A 273 9.71 16.88 -1.90
CA GLY A 273 8.37 17.42 -1.68
C GLY A 273 7.93 17.31 -0.23
N MET A 274 8.15 16.16 0.39
CA MET A 274 7.83 15.94 1.79
C MET A 274 8.70 16.80 2.73
N ALA A 275 9.99 16.98 2.41
CA ALA A 275 10.87 17.87 3.17
C ALA A 275 10.37 19.32 3.12
N PHE A 276 9.98 19.83 1.96
CA PHE A 276 9.38 21.16 1.84
C PHE A 276 8.06 21.29 2.60
N SER A 277 7.23 20.23 2.57
CA SER A 277 6.01 20.20 3.37
C SER A 277 6.30 20.36 4.88
N ARG A 278 7.33 19.65 5.38
CA ARG A 278 7.73 19.71 6.79
C ARG A 278 8.36 21.06 7.18
N LEU A 279 8.97 21.76 6.24
CA LEU A 279 9.47 23.13 6.40
C LEU A 279 8.38 24.20 6.34
N GLY A 280 7.12 23.82 6.09
CA GLY A 280 6.03 24.77 5.88
C GLY A 280 6.06 25.46 4.50
N ARG A 281 6.98 25.07 3.62
CA ARG A 281 7.12 25.58 2.24
C ARG A 281 6.10 24.88 1.32
N ARG A 282 4.82 25.10 1.62
CA ARG A 282 3.72 24.33 1.02
C ARG A 282 3.66 24.46 -0.50
N GLN A 283 3.82 25.69 -1.04
CA GLN A 283 3.75 25.90 -2.50
C GLN A 283 4.90 25.20 -3.24
N ASP A 284 6.09 25.19 -2.66
CA ASP A 284 7.23 24.45 -3.21
C ASP A 284 6.98 22.94 -3.17
N ALA A 285 6.41 22.45 -2.07
CA ALA A 285 6.03 21.03 -1.94
C ALA A 285 5.01 20.61 -3.01
N ILE A 286 3.96 21.43 -3.23
CA ILE A 286 2.95 21.17 -4.28
C ILE A 286 3.62 21.14 -5.67
N THR A 287 4.50 22.10 -5.95
CA THR A 287 5.22 22.16 -7.25
C THR A 287 6.07 20.90 -7.47
N VAL A 288 6.86 20.50 -6.46
CA VAL A 288 7.74 19.33 -6.52
C VAL A 288 6.94 18.04 -6.66
N LEU A 289 5.89 17.84 -5.84
CA LEU A 289 5.06 16.64 -5.92
C LEU A 289 4.25 16.57 -7.21
N THR A 290 3.83 17.73 -7.78
CA THR A 290 3.19 17.76 -9.11
C THR A 290 4.15 17.25 -10.18
N GLY A 291 5.43 17.63 -10.12
CA GLY A 291 6.47 17.08 -10.99
C GLY A 291 6.66 15.59 -10.81
N ALA A 292 6.70 15.11 -9.56
CA ALA A 292 6.83 13.69 -9.24
C ALA A 292 5.66 12.85 -9.78
N VAL A 293 4.41 13.31 -9.62
CA VAL A 293 3.23 12.64 -10.20
C VAL A 293 3.27 12.66 -11.74
N GLY A 294 3.87 13.69 -12.34
CA GLY A 294 4.07 13.74 -13.79
C GLY A 294 5.02 12.64 -14.31
N ILE A 295 6.00 12.23 -13.50
CA ILE A 295 6.95 11.16 -13.79
C ILE A 295 6.33 9.79 -13.51
N ALA A 296 5.66 9.62 -12.35
CA ALA A 296 5.03 8.38 -11.91
C ALA A 296 3.54 8.59 -11.63
N PRO A 297 2.70 8.71 -12.67
CA PRO A 297 1.26 8.99 -12.52
C PRO A 297 0.49 7.89 -11.79
N ASP A 298 1.01 6.68 -11.77
CA ASP A 298 0.40 5.52 -11.10
C ASP A 298 0.88 5.33 -9.65
N ASP A 299 1.83 6.16 -9.17
CA ASP A 299 2.24 6.11 -7.76
C ASP A 299 1.21 6.80 -6.86
N GLU A 300 0.46 5.97 -6.14
CA GLU A 300 -0.63 6.40 -5.26
C GLU A 300 -0.14 7.18 -4.04
N PHE A 301 1.06 6.87 -3.51
CA PHE A 301 1.62 7.60 -2.36
C PHE A 301 1.93 9.05 -2.71
N ILE A 302 2.61 9.26 -3.84
CA ILE A 302 2.98 10.60 -4.32
C ILE A 302 1.72 11.40 -4.61
N ARG A 303 0.76 10.80 -5.32
CA ARG A 303 -0.50 11.45 -5.67
C ARG A 303 -1.33 11.80 -4.44
N TYR A 304 -1.48 10.86 -3.49
CA TYR A 304 -2.25 11.13 -2.28
C TYR A 304 -1.60 12.22 -1.42
N ALA A 305 -0.28 12.20 -1.27
CA ALA A 305 0.43 13.26 -0.54
C ALA A 305 0.24 14.65 -1.19
N LEU A 306 0.27 14.72 -2.52
CA LEU A 306 -0.03 15.96 -3.26
C LEU A 306 -1.46 16.42 -3.01
N GLU A 307 -2.45 15.55 -3.12
CA GLU A 307 -3.86 15.88 -2.91
C GLU A 307 -4.15 16.37 -1.49
N ASP A 308 -3.54 15.73 -0.51
CA ASP A 308 -3.67 16.15 0.90
C ASP A 308 -3.11 17.55 1.15
N LEU A 309 -1.97 17.87 0.53
CA LEU A 309 -1.41 19.23 0.55
C LEU A 309 -2.29 20.25 -0.18
N LEU A 310 -2.88 19.87 -1.31
CA LEU A 310 -3.82 20.75 -2.03
C LEU A 310 -5.06 21.03 -1.18
N ILE A 311 -5.64 20.02 -0.56
CA ILE A 311 -6.84 20.16 0.28
C ILE A 311 -6.56 21.05 1.49
N SER A 312 -5.44 20.84 2.17
CA SER A 312 -5.08 21.59 3.39
C SER A 312 -4.51 22.97 3.12
N GLY A 313 -4.06 23.23 1.90
CA GLY A 313 -3.26 24.40 1.55
C GLY A 313 -3.85 25.35 0.53
N THR A 314 -4.92 24.97 -0.16
CA THR A 314 -5.51 25.79 -1.23
C THR A 314 -7.03 25.85 -1.10
N SER A 315 -7.63 26.89 -1.70
CA SER A 315 -9.10 26.97 -1.79
C SER A 315 -9.66 25.96 -2.81
N VAL A 316 -10.95 25.71 -2.76
CA VAL A 316 -11.62 24.80 -3.71
C VAL A 316 -11.56 25.31 -5.15
N GLU A 317 -11.44 26.63 -5.32
CA GLU A 317 -11.32 27.32 -6.61
C GLU A 317 -9.91 27.22 -7.21
N ASP A 318 -8.92 26.74 -6.47
CA ASP A 318 -7.54 26.61 -6.95
C ASP A 318 -7.49 25.73 -8.22
N ALA A 319 -6.73 26.20 -9.21
CA ALA A 319 -6.66 25.54 -10.52
C ALA A 319 -6.03 24.15 -10.45
N ALA A 320 -4.98 23.96 -9.62
CA ALA A 320 -4.33 22.67 -9.45
C ALA A 320 -5.28 21.68 -8.75
N ARG A 321 -5.99 22.13 -7.71
CA ARG A 321 -6.97 21.33 -6.99
C ARG A 321 -8.11 20.87 -7.91
N ARG A 322 -8.67 21.78 -8.73
CA ARG A 322 -9.70 21.44 -9.73
C ARG A 322 -9.18 20.51 -10.81
N ARG A 323 -7.95 20.68 -11.29
CA ARG A 323 -7.31 19.81 -12.26
C ARG A 323 -7.26 18.35 -11.76
N TRP A 324 -6.83 18.14 -10.52
CA TRP A 324 -6.75 16.80 -9.94
C TRP A 324 -8.13 16.20 -9.67
N ALA A 325 -9.11 17.00 -9.25
CA ALA A 325 -10.49 16.55 -9.16
C ALA A 325 -11.01 16.05 -10.52
N SER A 326 -10.80 16.83 -11.60
CA SER A 326 -11.19 16.48 -12.95
C SER A 326 -10.50 15.20 -13.46
N TRP A 327 -9.24 14.99 -13.10
CA TRP A 327 -8.52 13.76 -13.40
C TRP A 327 -9.21 12.51 -12.79
N HIS A 328 -9.59 12.59 -11.51
CA HIS A 328 -10.36 11.53 -10.86
C HIS A 328 -11.73 11.30 -11.50
N PHE A 329 -12.45 12.36 -11.83
CA PHE A 329 -13.76 12.22 -12.51
C PHE A 329 -13.64 11.58 -13.89
N THR A 330 -12.58 11.87 -14.62
CA THR A 330 -12.32 11.24 -15.93
C THR A 330 -12.09 9.73 -15.74
N ARG A 331 -11.26 9.33 -14.78
CA ARG A 331 -11.03 7.91 -14.47
C ARG A 331 -12.30 7.23 -13.97
N ALA A 332 -13.09 7.90 -13.12
CA ALA A 332 -14.37 7.38 -12.65
C ALA A 332 -15.32 7.06 -13.80
N LYS A 333 -15.42 7.97 -14.77
CA LYS A 333 -16.23 7.76 -15.98
C LYS A 333 -15.72 6.59 -16.84
N ASP A 334 -14.41 6.44 -17.00
CA ASP A 334 -13.81 5.28 -17.69
C ASP A 334 -14.13 3.96 -16.97
N PHE A 335 -13.92 3.89 -15.64
CA PHE A 335 -14.27 2.70 -14.87
C PHE A 335 -15.77 2.36 -14.94
N ARG A 336 -16.63 3.38 -14.87
CA ARG A 336 -18.08 3.21 -15.04
C ARG A 336 -18.43 2.63 -16.40
N ALA A 337 -17.83 3.15 -17.49
CA ALA A 337 -18.03 2.65 -18.84
C ALA A 337 -17.61 1.17 -19.00
N ARG A 338 -16.66 0.73 -18.20
CA ARG A 338 -16.17 -0.66 -18.14
C ARG A 338 -16.91 -1.52 -17.12
N ASN A 339 -18.00 -1.04 -16.51
CA ASN A 339 -18.76 -1.71 -15.44
C ASN A 339 -17.94 -2.04 -14.17
N LEU A 340 -16.88 -1.30 -13.91
CA LEU A 340 -16.05 -1.43 -12.72
C LEU A 340 -16.54 -0.45 -11.63
N SER A 341 -17.73 -0.74 -11.09
CA SER A 341 -18.46 0.17 -10.19
C SER A 341 -17.70 0.54 -8.92
N GLU A 342 -17.01 -0.41 -8.30
CA GLU A 342 -16.21 -0.18 -7.08
C GLU A 342 -15.07 0.83 -7.33
N GLN A 343 -14.35 0.65 -8.45
CA GLN A 343 -13.28 1.55 -8.85
C GLN A 343 -13.84 2.93 -9.23
N ALA A 344 -14.98 2.97 -9.92
CA ALA A 344 -15.63 4.23 -10.24
C ALA A 344 -16.06 5.00 -8.98
N LEU A 345 -16.69 4.34 -8.00
CA LEU A 345 -17.06 4.94 -6.71
C LEU A 345 -15.84 5.50 -5.98
N PHE A 346 -14.74 4.75 -5.96
CA PHE A 346 -13.49 5.20 -5.34
C PHE A 346 -12.98 6.49 -5.98
N GLU A 347 -12.91 6.54 -7.30
CA GLU A 347 -12.41 7.72 -8.02
C GLU A 347 -13.38 8.92 -7.88
N TYR A 348 -14.70 8.72 -7.93
CA TYR A 348 -15.66 9.80 -7.64
C TYR A 348 -15.46 10.39 -6.24
N ARG A 349 -15.30 9.55 -5.21
CA ARG A 349 -15.05 10.00 -3.83
C ARG A 349 -13.78 10.82 -3.71
N ARG A 350 -12.70 10.40 -4.39
CA ARG A 350 -11.43 11.14 -4.45
C ARG A 350 -11.61 12.51 -5.14
N GLY A 351 -12.28 12.54 -6.28
CA GLY A 351 -12.60 13.78 -6.99
C GLY A 351 -13.44 14.74 -6.15
N LEU A 352 -14.46 14.21 -5.47
CA LEU A 352 -15.34 14.99 -4.59
C LEU A 352 -14.64 15.46 -3.30
N ARG A 353 -13.64 14.74 -2.79
CA ARG A 353 -12.78 15.19 -1.70
C ARG A 353 -11.97 16.43 -2.10
N LEU A 354 -11.48 16.47 -3.33
CA LEU A 354 -10.77 17.62 -3.90
C LEU A 354 -11.70 18.77 -4.24
N ASN A 355 -12.84 18.48 -4.87
CA ASN A 355 -13.85 19.47 -5.22
C ASN A 355 -15.26 19.04 -4.77
N PRO A 356 -15.67 19.34 -3.52
CA PRO A 356 -16.97 18.98 -2.99
C PRO A 356 -18.16 19.55 -3.79
N TYR A 357 -17.94 20.63 -4.52
CA TYR A 357 -18.97 21.38 -5.26
C TYR A 357 -19.02 21.00 -6.75
N ALA A 358 -18.38 19.91 -7.14
CA ALA A 358 -18.35 19.46 -8.53
C ALA A 358 -19.72 18.95 -9.00
N ARG A 359 -20.08 19.25 -10.26
CA ARG A 359 -21.30 18.74 -10.88
C ARG A 359 -21.30 17.22 -11.07
N GLU A 360 -20.14 16.62 -11.14
CA GLU A 360 -19.93 15.17 -11.20
C GLU A 360 -20.48 14.42 -9.98
N ARG A 361 -20.89 15.13 -8.92
CA ARG A 361 -21.66 14.57 -7.81
C ARG A 361 -22.97 13.93 -8.29
N ALA A 362 -23.60 14.45 -9.36
CA ALA A 362 -24.77 13.82 -9.97
C ALA A 362 -24.44 12.43 -10.57
N ASP A 363 -23.28 12.29 -11.23
CA ASP A 363 -22.82 11.00 -11.76
C ASP A 363 -22.52 10.00 -10.62
N TYR A 364 -21.95 10.49 -9.52
CA TYR A 364 -21.71 9.69 -8.31
C TYR A 364 -23.03 9.23 -7.68
N ALA A 365 -24.01 10.13 -7.53
CA ALA A 365 -25.33 9.82 -7.02
C ALA A 365 -26.04 8.78 -7.90
N GLU A 366 -25.96 8.92 -9.22
CA GLU A 366 -26.54 7.95 -10.14
C GLU A 366 -25.87 6.56 -10.02
N LEU A 367 -24.56 6.51 -9.80
CA LEU A 367 -23.86 5.24 -9.57
C LEU A 367 -24.32 4.59 -8.26
N LEU A 368 -24.51 5.37 -7.18
CA LEU A 368 -25.09 4.89 -5.91
C LEU A 368 -26.49 4.32 -6.13
N ARG A 369 -27.32 4.99 -6.94
CA ARG A 369 -28.65 4.52 -7.30
C ARG A 369 -28.63 3.15 -7.98
N LEU A 370 -27.73 2.98 -8.96
CA LEU A 370 -27.55 1.72 -9.68
C LEU A 370 -27.03 0.58 -8.77
N GLN A 371 -26.33 0.92 -7.70
CA GLN A 371 -25.87 -0.04 -6.69
C GLN A 371 -26.94 -0.35 -5.63
N GLY A 372 -28.14 0.24 -5.71
CA GLY A 372 -29.24 -0.03 -4.80
C GLY A 372 -29.22 0.78 -3.50
N PHE A 373 -28.62 1.98 -3.52
CA PHE A 373 -28.56 2.93 -2.40
C PHE A 373 -29.37 4.20 -2.63
N PRO A 374 -30.72 4.12 -2.76
CA PRO A 374 -31.58 5.27 -3.07
C PRO A 374 -31.57 6.36 -1.99
N ALA A 375 -31.43 6.01 -0.69
CA ALA A 375 -31.34 7.01 0.37
C ALA A 375 -30.05 7.85 0.24
N ARG A 376 -28.92 7.22 -0.01
CA ARG A 376 -27.65 7.93 -0.28
C ARG A 376 -27.69 8.75 -1.56
N THR A 377 -28.36 8.25 -2.59
CA THR A 377 -28.60 9.02 -3.81
C THR A 377 -29.34 10.31 -3.49
N LEU A 378 -30.41 10.21 -2.68
CA LEU A 378 -31.19 11.37 -2.27
C LEU A 378 -30.36 12.38 -1.45
N GLU A 379 -29.51 11.90 -0.55
CA GLU A 379 -28.60 12.74 0.25
C GLU A 379 -27.68 13.57 -0.66
N GLU A 380 -27.03 12.91 -1.62
CA GLU A 380 -26.11 13.59 -2.54
C GLU A 380 -26.83 14.60 -3.45
N LEU A 381 -28.03 14.29 -3.93
CA LEU A 381 -28.80 15.19 -4.78
C LEU A 381 -29.39 16.37 -4.00
N ARG A 382 -29.85 16.18 -2.75
CA ARG A 382 -30.26 17.28 -1.87
C ARG A 382 -29.10 18.22 -1.56
N PHE A 383 -27.92 17.69 -1.30
CA PHE A 383 -26.73 18.50 -1.12
C PHE A 383 -26.43 19.36 -2.38
N MET A 384 -26.64 18.81 -3.58
CA MET A 384 -26.51 19.60 -4.80
C MET A 384 -27.56 20.73 -4.90
N GLN A 385 -28.81 20.49 -4.49
CA GLN A 385 -29.84 21.53 -4.45
C GLN A 385 -29.47 22.64 -3.47
N GLU A 386 -28.97 22.30 -2.27
CA GLU A 386 -28.49 23.27 -1.25
C GLU A 386 -27.35 24.15 -1.79
N LEU A 387 -26.49 23.61 -2.65
CA LEU A 387 -25.41 24.32 -3.31
C LEU A 387 -25.86 25.17 -4.51
N GLY A 388 -27.15 25.14 -4.87
CA GLY A 388 -27.66 25.81 -6.07
C GLY A 388 -27.21 25.17 -7.40
N LEU A 389 -26.77 23.91 -7.36
CA LEU A 389 -26.35 23.11 -8.52
C LEU A 389 -27.51 22.25 -9.06
N GLY A 390 -28.72 22.37 -8.48
CA GLY A 390 -29.92 21.68 -8.90
C GLY A 390 -30.34 22.08 -10.35
N ASN A 391 -31.06 21.18 -11.00
CA ASN A 391 -31.74 21.39 -12.25
C ASN A 391 -33.02 20.56 -12.22
N GLN A 392 -33.93 20.81 -13.19
CA GLN A 392 -35.23 20.13 -13.25
C GLN A 392 -35.11 18.60 -13.16
N GLY A 393 -34.13 18.00 -13.84
CA GLY A 393 -33.90 16.53 -13.77
C GLY A 393 -33.49 16.04 -12.38
N ILE A 394 -32.67 16.81 -11.64
CA ILE A 394 -32.35 16.52 -10.25
C ILE A 394 -33.56 16.68 -9.36
N ASP A 395 -34.35 17.74 -9.55
CA ASP A 395 -35.53 18.05 -8.76
C ASP A 395 -36.58 16.94 -8.93
N ASP A 396 -36.83 16.48 -10.16
CA ASP A 396 -37.71 15.36 -10.47
C ASP A 396 -37.26 14.04 -9.79
N ILE A 397 -35.96 13.77 -9.78
CA ILE A 397 -35.39 12.58 -9.09
C ILE A 397 -35.59 12.71 -7.59
N VAL A 398 -35.25 13.86 -7.00
CA VAL A 398 -35.40 14.12 -5.57
C VAL A 398 -36.86 13.98 -5.13
N GLU A 399 -37.79 14.55 -5.86
CA GLU A 399 -39.24 14.43 -5.59
C GLU A 399 -39.70 12.97 -5.67
N ASN A 400 -39.33 12.25 -6.72
CA ASN A 400 -39.67 10.83 -6.89
C ASN A 400 -39.13 9.96 -5.77
N TYR A 401 -37.85 10.09 -5.43
CA TYR A 401 -37.26 9.29 -4.34
C TYR A 401 -37.76 9.69 -2.95
N THR A 402 -38.01 10.98 -2.71
CA THR A 402 -38.64 11.45 -1.48
C THR A 402 -40.05 10.84 -1.34
N SER A 403 -40.84 10.83 -2.38
CA SER A 403 -42.16 10.19 -2.40
C SER A 403 -42.09 8.68 -2.14
N ARG A 404 -41.15 7.98 -2.76
CA ARG A 404 -40.95 6.54 -2.55
C ARG A 404 -40.50 6.21 -1.12
N LEU A 405 -39.52 6.94 -0.57
CA LEU A 405 -39.07 6.77 0.80
C LEU A 405 -40.16 7.14 1.81
N ALA A 406 -40.99 8.16 1.51
CA ALA A 406 -42.13 8.51 2.35
C ALA A 406 -43.21 7.41 2.42
N ASN A 407 -43.27 6.49 1.47
CA ASN A 407 -44.17 5.32 1.49
C ASN A 407 -43.56 4.08 2.18
N ALA A 408 -42.30 4.15 2.64
CA ALA A 408 -41.56 3.10 3.33
C ALA A 408 -41.77 3.16 4.86
N LEU A 409 -40.91 2.46 5.60
CA LEU A 409 -40.93 2.41 7.08
C LEU A 409 -40.92 3.80 7.73
N TYR A 410 -40.20 4.75 7.18
CA TYR A 410 -40.09 6.11 7.71
C TYR A 410 -41.46 6.78 7.94
N ARG A 411 -42.39 6.69 6.96
CA ARG A 411 -43.71 7.29 7.08
C ARG A 411 -44.55 6.61 8.17
N ARG A 412 -44.51 5.28 8.24
CA ARG A 412 -45.22 4.50 9.27
C ARG A 412 -44.77 4.88 10.69
N TRP A 413 -43.45 5.13 10.81
CA TRP A 413 -42.86 5.50 12.09
C TRP A 413 -42.78 7.01 12.33
N GLN A 414 -43.31 7.83 11.44
CA GLN A 414 -43.31 9.30 11.48
C GLN A 414 -41.90 9.88 11.65
N LEU A 415 -40.93 9.26 10.99
CA LEU A 415 -39.53 9.69 10.96
C LEU A 415 -39.19 10.30 9.62
N GLU A 416 -38.30 11.29 9.63
CA GLU A 416 -37.71 11.85 8.42
C GLU A 416 -36.61 10.93 7.91
N PRO A 417 -36.63 10.57 6.60
CA PRO A 417 -35.51 9.85 5.99
C PRO A 417 -34.20 10.61 6.24
N LEU A 418 -33.13 9.89 6.52
CA LEU A 418 -31.78 10.41 6.79
C LEU A 418 -31.59 11.15 8.14
N MET A 419 -32.64 11.36 8.95
CA MET A 419 -32.53 12.01 10.26
C MET A 419 -32.30 11.00 11.41
N VAL A 420 -32.32 9.71 11.13
CA VAL A 420 -32.06 8.69 12.15
C VAL A 420 -30.56 8.64 12.43
N THR A 421 -30.17 9.03 13.63
CA THR A 421 -28.78 8.95 14.09
C THR A 421 -28.33 7.50 14.19
N LYS A 422 -27.31 7.12 13.43
CA LYS A 422 -26.79 5.76 13.42
C LYS A 422 -25.70 5.55 14.46
N ARG A 423 -25.73 4.39 15.09
CA ARG A 423 -24.65 3.95 15.96
C ARG A 423 -23.45 3.48 15.11
N HIS A 424 -22.27 4.07 15.33
CA HIS A 424 -21.03 3.74 14.66
C HIS A 424 -19.94 3.39 15.67
N TRP A 425 -18.98 2.58 15.24
CA TRP A 425 -17.74 2.36 15.96
C TRP A 425 -16.80 3.55 15.76
N LYS A 426 -16.40 4.19 16.84
CA LYS A 426 -15.45 5.31 16.80
C LYS A 426 -14.03 4.78 16.77
N VAL A 427 -13.36 4.88 15.62
CA VAL A 427 -12.02 4.33 15.40
C VAL A 427 -11.03 5.46 15.13
N ALA A 428 -9.95 5.53 15.93
CA ALA A 428 -8.83 6.41 15.62
C ALA A 428 -7.81 5.69 14.75
N VAL A 429 -7.13 6.40 13.87
CA VAL A 429 -6.04 5.87 13.04
C VAL A 429 -4.78 6.65 13.36
N PHE A 430 -3.68 5.93 13.62
CA PHE A 430 -2.38 6.51 13.93
C PHE A 430 -1.24 5.85 13.15
N SER A 431 -0.16 6.59 12.97
CA SER A 431 1.16 6.09 12.61
C SER A 431 2.16 6.49 13.69
N VAL A 432 3.06 5.57 14.05
CA VAL A 432 4.12 5.85 15.03
C VAL A 432 5.44 6.04 14.27
N ALA A 433 6.14 7.12 14.56
CA ALA A 433 7.33 7.55 13.81
C ALA A 433 8.44 6.48 13.70
N SER A 434 8.56 5.61 14.71
CA SER A 434 9.56 4.52 14.75
C SER A 434 9.24 3.33 13.84
N GLN A 435 8.02 3.25 13.28
CA GLN A 435 7.54 2.11 12.50
C GLN A 435 7.49 2.38 10.99
N SER A 436 8.02 3.51 10.53
CA SER A 436 7.99 3.86 9.10
C SER A 436 9.00 3.05 8.29
N GLY A 437 8.58 2.56 7.14
CA GLY A 437 9.45 2.04 6.08
C GLY A 437 10.38 3.12 5.50
N PHE A 438 11.28 2.71 4.62
CA PHE A 438 12.35 3.57 4.11
C PHE A 438 12.20 3.95 2.63
N TYR A 439 11.28 3.35 1.88
CA TYR A 439 11.13 3.70 0.47
C TYR A 439 10.52 5.11 0.33
N HIS A 440 9.29 5.32 0.76
CA HIS A 440 8.71 6.66 0.90
C HIS A 440 8.80 7.13 2.36
N VAL A 441 9.35 8.32 2.59
CA VAL A 441 9.34 8.91 3.94
C VAL A 441 7.91 9.18 4.38
N ASP A 442 7.63 8.99 5.67
CA ASP A 442 6.28 9.14 6.23
C ASP A 442 5.20 8.25 5.57
N ALA A 443 5.59 7.16 4.85
CA ALA A 443 4.64 6.25 4.18
C ALA A 443 3.52 5.77 5.11
N SER A 444 3.83 5.45 6.37
CA SER A 444 2.83 5.03 7.36
C SER A 444 1.83 6.14 7.70
N THR A 445 2.26 7.42 7.68
CA THR A 445 1.36 8.56 7.90
C THR A 445 0.47 8.79 6.68
N VAL A 446 1.03 8.77 5.48
CA VAL A 446 0.28 8.90 4.23
C VAL A 446 -0.70 7.73 4.05
N GLY A 447 -0.25 6.51 4.26
CA GLY A 447 -1.10 5.31 4.24
C GLY A 447 -2.18 5.34 5.32
N GLY A 448 -1.87 5.88 6.50
CA GLY A 448 -2.84 6.08 7.59
C GLY A 448 -3.93 7.09 7.23
N ALA A 449 -3.55 8.21 6.60
CA ALA A 449 -4.50 9.20 6.09
C ALA A 449 -5.40 8.58 5.01
N PHE A 450 -4.81 7.83 4.09
CA PHE A 450 -5.54 7.12 3.04
C PHE A 450 -6.54 6.11 3.60
N VAL A 451 -6.15 5.28 4.56
CA VAL A 451 -7.04 4.31 5.23
C VAL A 451 -8.15 5.03 6.01
N LYS A 452 -7.83 6.13 6.70
CA LYS A 452 -8.83 6.97 7.39
C LYS A 452 -9.88 7.51 6.41
N ASP A 453 -9.47 7.98 5.24
CA ASP A 453 -10.40 8.45 4.20
C ASP A 453 -11.31 7.34 3.67
N LEU A 454 -10.78 6.12 3.50
CA LEU A 454 -11.60 4.96 3.13
C LEU A 454 -12.65 4.65 4.20
N MET A 455 -12.28 4.75 5.48
CA MET A 455 -13.20 4.49 6.61
C MET A 455 -14.38 5.47 6.68
N ILE A 456 -14.24 6.71 6.17
CA ILE A 456 -15.36 7.68 6.11
C ILE A 456 -16.56 7.12 5.35
N HIS A 457 -16.32 6.24 4.40
CA HIS A 457 -17.36 5.64 3.56
C HIS A 457 -17.90 4.31 4.10
N GLU A 458 -17.34 3.81 5.21
CA GLU A 458 -17.87 2.63 5.89
C GLU A 458 -19.10 2.95 6.72
N ARG A 459 -20.06 2.01 6.72
CA ARG A 459 -21.37 2.23 7.35
C ARG A 459 -21.39 2.02 8.86
N ASN A 460 -20.44 1.26 9.37
CA ASN A 460 -20.35 0.90 10.78
C ASN A 460 -19.20 1.62 11.51
N ILE A 461 -18.37 2.38 10.79
CA ILE A 461 -17.19 3.05 11.34
C ILE A 461 -17.34 4.58 11.22
N SER A 462 -16.97 5.28 12.26
CA SER A 462 -16.79 6.74 12.29
C SER A 462 -15.33 7.03 12.63
N PRO A 463 -14.48 7.43 11.69
CA PRO A 463 -13.08 7.72 11.97
C PRO A 463 -12.96 8.96 12.86
N MET A 464 -12.16 8.84 13.93
CA MET A 464 -11.91 9.96 14.83
C MET A 464 -11.03 11.02 14.15
N ASN A 465 -11.37 12.29 14.35
CA ASN A 465 -10.51 13.39 13.89
C ASN A 465 -9.39 13.64 14.91
N ALA A 466 -8.20 13.12 14.62
CA ALA A 466 -7.01 13.28 15.43
C ALA A 466 -5.79 13.38 14.54
N GLU A 467 -4.68 13.91 15.07
CA GLU A 467 -3.41 13.93 14.37
C GLU A 467 -2.90 12.50 14.16
N LEU A 468 -2.67 12.15 12.91
CA LEU A 468 -2.27 10.80 12.50
C LEU A 468 -0.90 10.40 13.03
N ARG A 469 0.08 11.31 12.92
CA ARG A 469 1.47 11.05 13.33
C ARG A 469 1.61 11.21 14.84
N GLN A 470 2.01 10.14 15.49
CA GLN A 470 2.26 10.11 16.93
C GLN A 470 3.74 9.82 17.22
N SER A 471 4.28 10.43 18.26
CA SER A 471 5.68 10.24 18.66
C SER A 471 5.94 8.86 19.26
N SER A 472 4.92 8.26 19.87
CA SER A 472 5.00 6.94 20.51
C SER A 472 3.64 6.27 20.59
N PHE A 473 3.63 4.98 20.92
CA PHE A 473 2.41 4.25 21.24
C PHE A 473 1.66 4.89 22.43
N SER A 474 2.39 5.35 23.45
CA SER A 474 1.76 5.97 24.62
C SER A 474 1.01 7.26 24.28
N THR A 475 1.52 8.06 23.33
CA THR A 475 0.81 9.26 22.86
C THR A 475 -0.41 8.89 22.03
N ALA A 476 -0.31 7.90 21.14
CA ALA A 476 -1.42 7.38 20.36
C ALA A 476 -2.56 6.87 21.27
N PHE A 477 -2.22 6.06 22.27
CA PHE A 477 -3.18 5.55 23.25
C PHE A 477 -3.85 6.67 24.05
N ARG A 478 -3.07 7.65 24.53
CA ARG A 478 -3.63 8.80 25.26
C ARG A 478 -4.62 9.58 24.39
N THR A 479 -4.22 9.91 23.17
CA THR A 479 -5.07 10.64 22.21
C THR A 479 -6.36 9.86 21.90
N ALA A 480 -6.28 8.55 21.69
CA ALA A 480 -7.45 7.71 21.46
C ALA A 480 -8.40 7.71 22.65
N ARG A 481 -7.86 7.54 23.87
CA ARG A 481 -8.64 7.49 25.11
C ARG A 481 -9.32 8.83 25.43
N GLU A 482 -8.58 9.94 25.34
CA GLU A 482 -9.11 11.28 25.56
C GLU A 482 -10.17 11.65 24.51
N GLY A 483 -9.97 11.23 23.27
CA GLY A 483 -10.93 11.38 22.19
C GLY A 483 -12.15 10.45 22.28
N GLY A 484 -12.18 9.51 23.24
CA GLY A 484 -13.28 8.55 23.41
C GLY A 484 -13.41 7.58 22.26
N ALA A 485 -12.29 7.14 21.67
CA ALA A 485 -12.27 6.09 20.65
C ALA A 485 -12.66 4.74 21.26
N ASP A 486 -13.51 3.97 20.56
CA ASP A 486 -13.80 2.58 20.90
C ASP A 486 -12.58 1.70 20.68
N TYR A 487 -11.95 1.90 19.53
CA TYR A 487 -10.70 1.25 19.12
C TYR A 487 -9.75 2.27 18.47
N PHE A 488 -8.46 1.95 18.45
CA PHE A 488 -7.52 2.68 17.61
C PHE A 488 -6.62 1.73 16.84
N LEU A 489 -6.33 2.10 15.60
CA LEU A 489 -5.53 1.35 14.65
C LEU A 489 -4.18 2.03 14.50
N VAL A 490 -3.10 1.32 14.79
CA VAL A 490 -1.74 1.75 14.48
C VAL A 490 -1.31 1.11 13.18
N LEU A 491 -1.04 1.94 12.17
CA LEU A 491 -0.67 1.50 10.83
C LEU A 491 0.84 1.61 10.61
N SER A 492 1.40 0.58 10.00
CA SER A 492 2.76 0.56 9.49
C SER A 492 2.78 0.10 8.04
N VAL A 493 3.57 0.81 7.23
CA VAL A 493 3.77 0.53 5.81
C VAL A 493 5.22 0.15 5.59
N THR A 494 5.44 -0.96 4.89
CA THR A 494 6.72 -1.36 4.34
C THR A 494 6.55 -1.60 2.86
N GLU A 495 7.35 -0.94 2.03
CA GLU A 495 7.16 -0.96 0.59
C GLU A 495 8.47 -0.87 -0.17
N ASN A 496 8.41 -1.14 -1.47
CA ASN A 496 9.39 -0.79 -2.47
C ASN A 496 8.67 -0.29 -3.74
N GLU A 497 9.38 -0.13 -4.83
CA GLU A 497 8.81 0.35 -6.09
C GLU A 497 7.58 -0.45 -6.57
N ARG A 498 7.54 -1.76 -6.36
CA ARG A 498 6.51 -2.69 -6.88
C ARG A 498 5.61 -3.30 -5.83
N ASP A 499 6.10 -3.42 -4.61
CA ASP A 499 5.47 -4.21 -3.53
C ASP A 499 5.09 -3.31 -2.36
N LEU A 500 4.02 -3.68 -1.67
CA LEU A 500 3.57 -3.03 -0.44
C LEU A 500 3.08 -4.06 0.56
N SER A 501 3.54 -3.95 1.80
CA SER A 501 3.00 -4.61 2.98
C SER A 501 2.39 -3.56 3.91
N LEU A 502 1.10 -3.67 4.16
CA LEU A 502 0.36 -2.81 5.09
C LEU A 502 -0.04 -3.65 6.30
N LYS A 503 0.41 -3.23 7.49
CA LYS A 503 0.05 -3.85 8.76
C LYS A 503 -0.74 -2.88 9.60
N GLY A 504 -1.89 -3.32 10.13
CA GLY A 504 -2.72 -2.58 11.07
C GLY A 504 -2.82 -3.35 12.39
N GLU A 505 -2.36 -2.75 13.47
CA GLU A 505 -2.51 -3.28 14.82
C GLU A 505 -3.63 -2.52 15.53
N LEU A 506 -4.72 -3.24 15.83
CA LEU A 506 -5.90 -2.68 16.47
C LEU A 506 -5.79 -2.85 17.99
N PHE A 507 -6.10 -1.79 18.70
CA PHE A 507 -6.08 -1.75 20.17
C PHE A 507 -7.42 -1.23 20.71
N VAL A 508 -7.76 -1.65 21.92
CA VAL A 508 -8.95 -1.15 22.63
C VAL A 508 -8.70 0.28 23.11
N GLY A 509 -9.55 1.23 22.75
CA GLY A 509 -9.36 2.65 23.05
C GLY A 509 -9.27 2.96 24.54
N ARG A 510 -10.00 2.25 25.39
CA ARG A 510 -10.04 2.46 26.84
C ARG A 510 -8.82 1.90 27.56
N THR A 511 -8.34 0.72 27.19
CA THR A 511 -7.31 -0.04 27.92
C THR A 511 -5.93 -0.01 27.22
N GLY A 512 -5.88 0.23 25.91
CA GLY A 512 -4.67 0.11 25.12
C GLY A 512 -4.24 -1.35 24.87
N SER A 513 -5.08 -2.33 25.28
CA SER A 513 -4.81 -3.74 25.07
C SER A 513 -4.93 -4.12 23.59
N PRO A 514 -4.12 -5.07 23.09
CA PRO A 514 -4.24 -5.56 21.72
C PRO A 514 -5.62 -6.16 21.46
N ALA A 515 -6.21 -5.84 20.31
CA ALA A 515 -7.51 -6.36 19.90
C ALA A 515 -7.40 -7.29 18.69
N ALA A 516 -6.70 -6.88 17.65
CA ALA A 516 -6.48 -7.68 16.45
C ALA A 516 -5.25 -7.18 15.68
N THR A 517 -4.76 -7.98 14.74
CA THR A 517 -3.76 -7.58 13.77
C THR A 517 -4.23 -7.94 12.38
N PHE A 518 -4.16 -6.98 11.47
CA PHE A 518 -4.47 -7.14 10.06
C PHE A 518 -3.19 -6.96 9.27
N SER A 519 -2.92 -7.84 8.31
CA SER A 519 -1.74 -7.74 7.45
C SER A 519 -2.12 -8.03 6.01
N VAL A 520 -1.71 -7.16 5.10
CA VAL A 520 -2.03 -7.27 3.68
C VAL A 520 -0.78 -6.99 2.86
N TYR A 521 -0.49 -7.88 1.93
CA TYR A 521 0.55 -7.71 0.92
C TYR A 521 -0.07 -7.55 -0.46
N ARG A 522 0.36 -6.54 -1.21
CA ARG A 522 -0.10 -6.25 -2.58
C ARG A 522 1.05 -5.82 -3.46
N THR A 523 0.89 -6.04 -4.77
CA THR A 523 1.85 -5.65 -5.81
C THR A 523 1.17 -4.82 -6.88
N GLY A 524 1.96 -4.12 -7.68
CA GLY A 524 1.49 -3.34 -8.82
C GLY A 524 1.05 -1.91 -8.49
N PRO A 525 0.53 -1.18 -9.50
CA PRO A 525 0.22 0.25 -9.37
C PRO A 525 -0.89 0.56 -8.36
N ASP A 526 -1.88 -0.33 -8.22
CA ASP A 526 -3.02 -0.15 -7.30
C ASP A 526 -2.76 -0.74 -5.89
N ARG A 527 -1.50 -1.02 -5.54
CA ARG A 527 -1.15 -1.73 -4.30
C ARG A 527 -1.66 -1.05 -3.03
N LEU A 528 -1.56 0.28 -2.94
CA LEU A 528 -2.03 1.04 -1.76
C LEU A 528 -3.55 1.01 -1.66
N ARG A 529 -4.27 1.27 -2.77
CA ARG A 529 -5.73 1.22 -2.80
C ARG A 529 -6.26 -0.15 -2.39
N ASN A 530 -5.72 -1.22 -2.99
CA ASN A 530 -6.17 -2.58 -2.73
C ASN A 530 -5.79 -3.06 -1.32
N ALA A 531 -4.63 -2.64 -0.79
CA ALA A 531 -4.24 -2.96 0.58
C ALA A 531 -5.08 -2.18 1.59
N GLY A 532 -5.26 -0.88 1.39
CA GLY A 532 -6.05 -0.03 2.27
C GLY A 532 -7.50 -0.48 2.34
N LYS A 533 -8.15 -0.74 1.17
CA LYS A 533 -9.52 -1.27 1.14
C LYS A 533 -9.60 -2.60 1.90
N ASN A 534 -8.67 -3.51 1.67
CA ASN A 534 -8.69 -4.82 2.32
C ASN A 534 -8.54 -4.72 3.86
N ILE A 535 -7.69 -3.79 4.38
CA ILE A 535 -7.60 -3.53 5.83
C ILE A 535 -8.93 -3.01 6.36
N VAL A 536 -9.56 -2.07 5.68
CA VAL A 536 -10.84 -1.49 6.09
C VAL A 536 -11.95 -2.53 6.05
N ASP A 537 -12.02 -3.36 5.00
CA ASP A 537 -12.98 -4.47 4.88
C ASP A 537 -12.82 -5.49 6.03
N GLN A 538 -11.57 -5.89 6.35
CA GLN A 538 -11.29 -6.80 7.45
C GLN A 538 -11.68 -6.20 8.80
N LEU A 539 -11.37 -4.92 9.02
CA LEU A 539 -11.74 -4.21 10.24
C LEU A 539 -13.27 -4.12 10.37
N SER A 540 -13.96 -3.67 9.31
CA SER A 540 -15.42 -3.55 9.27
C SER A 540 -16.12 -4.88 9.55
N ALA A 541 -15.63 -5.97 8.96
CA ALA A 541 -16.15 -7.32 9.17
C ALA A 541 -15.86 -7.89 10.57
N ALA A 542 -14.75 -7.48 11.20
CA ALA A 542 -14.38 -7.94 12.55
C ALA A 542 -15.18 -7.25 13.66
N LEU A 543 -15.67 -6.03 13.42
CA LEU A 543 -16.41 -5.26 14.40
C LEU A 543 -17.82 -5.85 14.59
N PRO A 544 -18.29 -6.08 15.84
CA PRO A 544 -19.59 -6.66 16.09
C PRO A 544 -20.73 -5.78 15.59
N PHE A 545 -21.84 -6.40 15.23
CA PHE A 545 -23.08 -5.66 14.96
C PHE A 545 -23.50 -4.89 16.21
N ARG A 546 -23.73 -3.59 16.05
CA ARG A 546 -24.19 -2.69 17.10
C ARG A 546 -25.18 -1.71 16.51
N SER A 547 -26.36 -1.66 17.12
CA SER A 547 -27.49 -0.85 16.70
C SER A 547 -28.20 -0.28 17.93
N GLU A 548 -29.13 0.62 17.72
CA GLU A 548 -29.96 1.23 18.77
C GLU A 548 -31.41 1.10 18.37
N LEU A 549 -32.30 0.91 19.35
CA LEU A 549 -33.74 0.97 19.16
C LEU A 549 -34.14 2.43 18.95
N ALA A 550 -34.26 2.86 17.69
CA ALA A 550 -34.51 4.25 17.33
C ALA A 550 -35.91 4.72 17.71
N ALA A 551 -36.92 3.82 17.62
CA ALA A 551 -38.30 4.12 17.98
C ALA A 551 -39.04 2.84 18.41
N ARG A 552 -40.14 3.04 19.16
CA ARG A 552 -41.01 1.96 19.59
C ARG A 552 -42.49 2.35 19.46
N GLN A 553 -43.31 1.42 18.95
CA GLN A 553 -44.76 1.52 18.87
C GLN A 553 -45.37 0.21 19.37
N ALA A 554 -45.91 0.23 20.62
CA ALA A 554 -46.47 -0.96 21.29
C ALA A 554 -45.52 -2.17 21.25
N ALA A 555 -45.85 -3.24 20.53
CA ALA A 555 -45.06 -4.45 20.41
C ALA A 555 -44.06 -4.44 19.19
N GLN A 556 -43.91 -3.31 18.53
CA GLN A 556 -42.98 -3.15 17.42
C GLN A 556 -41.87 -2.19 17.78
N GLY A 557 -40.67 -2.47 17.24
CA GLY A 557 -39.49 -1.65 17.38
C GLY A 557 -38.91 -1.31 16.01
N LEU A 558 -38.27 -0.14 15.91
CA LEU A 558 -37.48 0.29 14.76
C LEU A 558 -36.01 0.42 15.20
N ILE A 559 -35.10 -0.15 14.45
CA ILE A 559 -33.66 -0.03 14.68
C ILE A 559 -33.01 0.89 13.66
N ASP A 560 -31.91 1.54 14.05
CA ASP A 560 -31.13 2.50 13.25
C ASP A 560 -30.26 1.83 12.15
N LYS A 561 -30.44 0.54 11.91
CA LYS A 561 -29.72 -0.24 10.90
C LYS A 561 -30.69 -0.89 9.93
N GLY A 562 -30.31 -0.91 8.65
CA GLY A 562 -31.11 -1.47 7.58
C GLY A 562 -30.41 -2.54 6.75
N ARG A 563 -31.01 -2.83 5.59
CA ARG A 563 -30.48 -3.80 4.63
C ARG A 563 -29.05 -3.44 4.18
N ALA A 564 -28.75 -2.17 4.04
CA ALA A 564 -27.42 -1.70 3.67
C ALA A 564 -26.38 -1.92 4.78
N ASP A 565 -26.80 -2.14 6.02
CA ASP A 565 -25.95 -2.52 7.16
C ASP A 565 -25.93 -4.04 7.40
N GLY A 566 -26.47 -4.83 6.45
CA GLY A 566 -26.51 -6.29 6.53
C GLY A 566 -27.70 -6.89 7.27
N VAL A 567 -28.69 -6.07 7.70
CA VAL A 567 -29.92 -6.55 8.36
C VAL A 567 -30.82 -7.23 7.32
N LYS A 568 -31.34 -8.40 7.68
CA LYS A 568 -32.27 -9.19 6.85
C LYS A 568 -33.54 -9.51 7.62
N THR A 569 -34.64 -9.61 6.89
CA THR A 569 -35.89 -10.15 7.46
C THR A 569 -35.63 -11.54 8.04
N GLY A 570 -36.15 -11.80 9.23
CA GLY A 570 -35.93 -13.01 10.00
C GLY A 570 -34.73 -12.96 10.95
N ASN A 571 -33.87 -11.96 10.87
CA ASN A 571 -32.82 -11.79 11.89
C ASN A 571 -33.43 -11.53 13.26
N VAL A 572 -32.83 -12.07 14.32
CA VAL A 572 -33.21 -11.85 15.71
C VAL A 572 -32.02 -11.27 16.47
N TYR A 573 -32.25 -10.19 17.19
CA TYR A 573 -31.25 -9.49 17.96
C TYR A 573 -31.68 -9.39 19.44
N ASP A 574 -30.70 -9.38 20.34
CA ASP A 574 -30.93 -9.09 21.76
C ASP A 574 -31.07 -7.60 21.97
N ILE A 575 -32.01 -7.22 22.83
CA ILE A 575 -32.16 -5.84 23.32
C ILE A 575 -31.58 -5.78 24.71
N VAL A 576 -30.56 -4.96 24.87
CA VAL A 576 -29.86 -4.75 26.14
C VAL A 576 -30.14 -3.34 26.65
N LYS A 577 -30.35 -3.19 27.93
CA LYS A 577 -30.65 -1.88 28.52
C LYS A 577 -29.52 -0.89 28.22
N LYS A 578 -29.89 0.33 27.85
CA LYS A 578 -28.96 1.43 27.55
C LYS A 578 -27.87 1.58 28.62
N GLY A 579 -26.60 1.64 28.17
CA GLY A 579 -25.43 1.79 29.03
C GLY A 579 -24.99 0.51 29.75
N ARG A 580 -25.55 -0.66 29.42
CA ARG A 580 -25.14 -1.96 29.95
C ARG A 580 -24.24 -2.75 29.03
N VAL A 581 -24.12 -2.34 27.77
CA VAL A 581 -23.17 -2.91 26.83
C VAL A 581 -21.85 -2.18 26.94
N SER A 582 -20.77 -2.90 27.13
CA SER A 582 -19.41 -2.37 27.15
C SER A 582 -18.52 -3.10 26.13
N ILE A 583 -17.45 -2.44 25.72
CA ILE A 583 -16.43 -3.05 24.86
C ILE A 583 -15.55 -3.96 25.72
N LYS A 584 -15.15 -5.11 25.21
CA LYS A 584 -14.17 -5.99 25.86
C LYS A 584 -12.91 -5.22 26.23
N ASN A 585 -12.27 -5.60 27.35
CA ASN A 585 -11.01 -4.98 27.77
C ASN A 585 -9.82 -5.40 26.92
N ASP A 586 -9.93 -6.54 26.25
CA ASP A 586 -8.96 -7.16 25.35
C ASP A 586 -9.70 -7.83 24.18
N GLY A 587 -9.13 -7.76 22.98
CA GLY A 587 -9.77 -8.28 21.79
C GLY A 587 -10.94 -7.44 21.27
N ILE A 588 -11.57 -7.90 20.19
CA ILE A 588 -12.78 -7.30 19.61
C ILE A 588 -14.01 -7.95 20.23
N GLY A 589 -14.99 -7.15 20.62
CA GLY A 589 -16.27 -7.69 21.07
C GLY A 589 -17.02 -6.79 22.06
N LEU A 590 -18.25 -7.20 22.35
CA LEU A 590 -19.13 -6.57 23.33
C LEU A 590 -19.27 -7.47 24.57
N VAL A 591 -19.44 -6.85 25.73
CA VAL A 591 -19.66 -7.52 27.00
C VAL A 591 -20.93 -6.95 27.62
N TYR A 592 -21.87 -7.83 27.94
CA TYR A 592 -23.09 -7.57 28.70
C TYR A 592 -23.51 -8.86 29.43
N SER A 593 -24.27 -8.74 30.51
CA SER A 593 -24.72 -9.91 31.25
C SER A 593 -26.10 -10.40 30.74
N GLY A 594 -26.40 -11.68 30.92
CA GLY A 594 -27.71 -12.22 30.54
C GLY A 594 -28.88 -11.52 31.27
N GLY A 595 -28.65 -10.98 32.45
CA GLY A 595 -29.65 -10.20 33.22
C GLY A 595 -29.88 -8.78 32.66
N ASP A 596 -28.99 -8.27 31.83
CA ASP A 596 -29.11 -6.98 31.12
C ASP A 596 -29.93 -7.09 29.83
N ILE A 597 -30.19 -8.32 29.35
CA ILE A 597 -31.04 -8.58 28.17
C ILE A 597 -32.50 -8.41 28.61
N ILE A 598 -33.12 -7.35 28.15
CA ILE A 598 -34.52 -6.99 28.51
C ILE A 598 -35.56 -7.51 27.51
N GLY A 599 -35.10 -8.00 26.36
CA GLY A 599 -35.97 -8.57 25.34
C GLY A 599 -35.19 -8.90 24.06
N THR A 600 -35.93 -9.22 22.99
CA THR A 600 -35.42 -9.45 21.65
C THR A 600 -36.25 -8.71 20.62
N ILE A 601 -35.66 -8.43 19.47
CA ILE A 601 -36.36 -7.93 18.28
C ILE A 601 -36.16 -8.91 17.12
N ALA A 602 -37.29 -9.39 16.56
CA ALA A 602 -37.30 -10.22 15.36
C ALA A 602 -37.68 -9.34 14.15
N ILE A 603 -36.80 -9.17 13.21
CA ILE A 603 -36.95 -8.28 12.06
C ILE A 603 -37.98 -8.84 11.08
N ASN A 604 -39.03 -8.10 10.83
CA ASN A 604 -40.10 -8.41 9.87
C ASN A 604 -39.91 -7.69 8.54
N GLU A 605 -39.37 -6.48 8.59
CA GLU A 605 -39.19 -5.62 7.44
C GLU A 605 -37.86 -4.88 7.54
N ALA A 606 -37.06 -4.95 6.49
CA ALA A 606 -35.76 -4.28 6.40
C ALA A 606 -35.78 -3.35 5.17
N ASP A 607 -35.74 -2.04 5.44
CA ASP A 607 -35.51 -1.01 4.43
C ASP A 607 -34.02 -0.76 4.25
N GLU A 608 -33.61 0.18 3.39
CA GLU A 608 -32.19 0.48 3.15
C GLU A 608 -31.46 0.87 4.43
N GLU A 609 -32.00 1.83 5.17
CA GLU A 609 -31.32 2.51 6.28
C GLU A 609 -31.83 2.10 7.67
N VAL A 610 -33.05 1.58 7.77
CA VAL A 610 -33.71 1.19 9.02
C VAL A 610 -34.41 -0.14 8.88
N SER A 611 -34.69 -0.80 9.99
CA SER A 611 -35.49 -2.05 9.98
C SER A 611 -36.47 -2.07 11.13
N ALA A 612 -37.64 -2.67 10.90
CA ALA A 612 -38.68 -2.83 11.91
C ALA A 612 -38.88 -4.32 12.23
N GLY A 613 -39.24 -4.58 13.50
CA GLY A 613 -39.45 -5.94 13.95
C GLY A 613 -40.37 -6.02 15.18
N ASN A 614 -40.79 -7.25 15.47
CA ASN A 614 -41.59 -7.54 16.66
C ASN A 614 -40.70 -7.62 17.89
N LEU A 615 -41.11 -6.94 18.95
CA LEU A 615 -40.46 -6.95 20.27
C LEU A 615 -41.00 -8.11 21.10
N THR A 616 -40.10 -8.87 21.68
CA THR A 616 -40.46 -9.87 22.71
C THR A 616 -39.74 -9.47 24.01
N ARG A 617 -40.49 -9.22 25.05
CA ARG A 617 -39.96 -8.84 26.37
C ARG A 617 -39.37 -10.06 27.10
N ASN A 618 -38.34 -9.81 27.87
CA ASN A 618 -37.77 -10.78 28.80
C ASN A 618 -38.20 -10.41 30.25
N GLY A 619 -38.99 -11.25 30.90
CA GLY A 619 -39.50 -11.03 32.23
C GLY A 619 -40.92 -10.43 32.31
N TYR A 620 -41.39 -10.18 33.54
CA TYR A 620 -42.77 -9.74 33.82
C TYR A 620 -43.03 -8.29 33.41
N TYR A 621 -42.08 -7.40 33.70
CA TYR A 621 -42.19 -5.98 33.38
C TYR A 621 -41.60 -5.66 32.01
N ASP A 622 -42.34 -4.84 31.28
CA ASP A 622 -41.81 -4.30 30.02
C ASP A 622 -40.88 -3.11 30.33
N ARG A 623 -39.60 -3.30 30.02
CA ARG A 623 -38.53 -2.30 30.25
C ARG A 623 -37.88 -1.81 28.97
N ILE A 624 -38.41 -2.25 27.82
CA ILE A 624 -37.83 -1.89 26.49
C ILE A 624 -38.24 -0.46 26.16
N GLU A 625 -37.27 0.40 25.86
CA GLU A 625 -37.45 1.81 25.52
C GLU A 625 -36.62 2.19 24.32
N ALA A 626 -37.00 3.26 23.61
CA ALA A 626 -36.18 3.86 22.60
C ALA A 626 -34.83 4.29 23.21
N GLY A 627 -33.73 4.04 22.47
CA GLY A 627 -32.37 4.25 22.95
C GLY A 627 -31.70 3.02 23.57
N ASP A 628 -32.44 1.90 23.79
CA ASP A 628 -31.83 0.65 24.24
C ASP A 628 -30.96 0.04 23.13
N GLU A 629 -29.87 -0.61 23.51
CA GLU A 629 -28.89 -1.14 22.59
C GLU A 629 -29.38 -2.47 21.98
N VAL A 630 -29.21 -2.59 20.65
CA VAL A 630 -29.57 -3.79 19.89
C VAL A 630 -28.30 -4.44 19.40
N VAL A 631 -28.07 -5.69 19.81
CA VAL A 631 -26.84 -6.43 19.56
C VAL A 631 -27.15 -7.82 18.98
N MET A 632 -26.23 -8.35 18.19
CA MET A 632 -26.40 -9.70 17.65
C MET A 632 -26.28 -10.72 18.78
N GLN A 633 -27.13 -11.74 18.75
CA GLN A 633 -26.98 -12.89 19.65
C GLN A 633 -25.59 -13.50 19.47
N LYS A 634 -24.97 -13.87 20.59
CA LYS A 634 -23.56 -14.22 20.70
C LYS A 634 -23.19 -15.43 19.84
N GLU A 635 -22.74 -15.21 18.60
CA GLU A 635 -21.97 -16.19 17.85
C GLU A 635 -20.47 -15.96 18.07
N SER A 636 -19.70 -17.04 18.17
CA SER A 636 -18.24 -16.97 18.27
C SER A 636 -17.68 -16.35 16.99
N SER A 637 -17.10 -15.17 17.09
CA SER A 637 -16.39 -14.57 15.95
C SER A 637 -15.28 -15.52 15.46
N PRO A 638 -15.16 -15.76 14.17
CA PRO A 638 -14.05 -16.58 13.64
C PRO A 638 -12.72 -15.91 13.99
N PRO A 639 -11.66 -16.69 14.27
CA PRO A 639 -10.35 -16.13 14.54
C PRO A 639 -9.86 -15.35 13.31
N VAL A 640 -9.41 -14.12 13.53
CA VAL A 640 -8.79 -13.30 12.50
C VAL A 640 -7.48 -13.99 12.09
N SER A 641 -7.39 -14.41 10.83
CA SER A 641 -6.21 -15.09 10.30
C SER A 641 -5.05 -14.10 10.22
N THR A 642 -4.01 -14.32 11.02
CA THR A 642 -2.74 -13.59 10.93
C THR A 642 -1.87 -14.25 9.85
N GLN A 643 -1.97 -13.80 8.61
CA GLN A 643 -0.93 -14.10 7.61
C GLN A 643 0.26 -13.18 7.88
N THR A 644 1.42 -13.77 8.16
CA THR A 644 2.67 -13.01 8.25
C THR A 644 3.02 -12.54 6.84
N ALA A 645 2.93 -11.25 6.60
CA ALA A 645 3.27 -10.68 5.29
C ALA A 645 4.81 -10.68 5.11
N ALA A 646 5.26 -10.96 3.89
CA ALA A 646 6.67 -10.80 3.53
C ALA A 646 7.09 -9.32 3.68
N ASP A 647 8.36 -9.09 4.08
CA ASP A 647 8.93 -7.75 4.16
C ASP A 647 9.49 -7.32 2.77
N PRO A 648 8.87 -6.37 2.06
CA PRO A 648 9.29 -5.95 0.73
C PRO A 648 10.68 -5.31 0.71
N GLU A 649 11.03 -4.52 1.72
CA GLU A 649 12.33 -3.86 1.81
C GLU A 649 13.46 -4.87 2.01
N LEU A 650 13.26 -5.84 2.92
CA LEU A 650 14.22 -6.92 3.14
C LEU A 650 14.49 -7.69 1.85
N ARG A 651 13.44 -8.04 1.10
CA ARG A 651 13.57 -8.76 -0.17
C ARG A 651 14.35 -7.95 -1.21
N ALA A 652 14.11 -6.65 -1.30
CA ALA A 652 14.85 -5.76 -2.20
C ALA A 652 16.33 -5.70 -1.83
N LEU A 653 16.67 -5.53 -0.56
CA LEU A 653 18.05 -5.46 -0.08
C LEU A 653 18.83 -6.76 -0.26
N LEU A 654 18.22 -7.92 0.00
CA LEU A 654 18.86 -9.21 -0.21
C LEU A 654 19.24 -9.43 -1.69
N ARG A 655 18.44 -8.90 -2.64
CA ARG A 655 18.77 -8.94 -4.06
C ARG A 655 20.03 -8.14 -4.42
N THR A 656 20.27 -7.04 -3.72
CA THR A 656 21.44 -6.15 -3.99
C THR A 656 22.74 -6.66 -3.36
N LEU A 657 22.68 -7.66 -2.48
CA LEU A 657 23.86 -8.31 -1.88
C LEU A 657 24.57 -9.25 -2.86
N ARG A 658 25.34 -8.70 -3.82
CA ARG A 658 26.09 -9.49 -4.79
C ARG A 658 27.54 -9.06 -4.94
#